data_506058e939097c5ef7a8f8ab87ac3ca6
#
_entry.id   506058e939097c5ef7a8f8ab87ac3ca6
#
_cell.length_a   1.000
_cell.length_b   1.000
_cell.length_c   1.000
_cell.angle_alpha   90.00
_cell.angle_beta   90.00
_cell.angle_gamma   90.00
#
_symmetry.space_group_name_H-M   'P 1'
#
loop_
_entity.id
_entity.type
_entity.pdbx_description
1 polymer ?
#
loop_
_entity_poly.entity_id
_entity_poly.type
_entity_poly.pdbx_seq_one_letter_code
_entity_poly.pdbx_strand_id
1 'polypeptide(L)'
;MEKPFKKPKGLHCSYCRNEEVQSLVKCSTFGCDKWFCNGGFLDGGGSHAVLHLRKSKHKQIELNSKNPFYNTPIKCSVCDNDNIFILGFANDKEILCRDVCNYRKHQSFDYFSPLIEDHFLSRKLLLKTPKKSNFSIKQAVKIEDEEYNLRVSEYQQRSSNSIQATKTVYSSPLEYARIYGTLIDLEAEYEKMLLESAHFPVAVEWILDEMQPLAKFIYRNDDPEYTVSEQDQVKIFNTYWECIGTVISISNEDEVVLRMRCRSDNIPIEDENFNLEICWTSVTYNRMKKGLADFKNSETDPVMDFILGKIQKAPNFTERIPQDLEAPGMKLNSSQIKAVQKALRSTFTLIQGPPGTGKTQTSATIVFNAVRKMNLESKVLVAAPSNIAVDNLAERLVNAGLKVVRVAAKTSNKVSPSIMPYVLENLVDKIPSKEFERLRELQEKTELDDYEREDYKRLTRLAEDYVLGEAEVICTTCVCSFDRRLEKILFSFVLIDEATQAIEPQCLLPITTGAEQVVLVGDHKQLGPLVISNIAKSHGLGVSMFERFIKMGNKPVMLNLQYRMHPSICSFPSRQFYENKLKNGIGRDQRILRFDFNWPNKSHPVMFHHVNGTEEIGSTGSSYLNVQEAEIVVKFIKEFVSLGMDPDEIGVVTPYLGQKAFLQVIIENSQTPKVQVESVDGFQGREKGIIIFSTVRSNDGTIGIGFLSDRRRMNVALTRAKFGLIIVGNSSLLEGDNVWEDLIKHYKKKGYVVTEEIEEMPSRVAEDSGFSCFSDELRIFSEESCRHNI
;
A
#
# COMPACT_ATOMS: atom_id res chain seq x y z
N MET A 1 -6.73 47.37 -3.95
CA MET A 1 -6.64 47.53 -2.47
C MET A 1 -7.92 46.97 -1.87
N GLU A 2 -7.96 45.69 -1.55
CA GLU A 2 -9.05 45.09 -0.81
C GLU A 2 -8.88 45.43 0.68
N LYS A 3 -9.96 45.91 1.29
CA LYS A 3 -9.97 46.30 2.70
C LYS A 3 -9.66 45.10 3.59
N PRO A 4 -8.82 45.20 4.62
CA PRO A 4 -8.54 44.09 5.52
C PRO A 4 -9.85 43.69 6.22
N PHE A 5 -10.24 42.42 6.05
CA PHE A 5 -11.39 41.80 6.71
C PHE A 5 -11.23 41.92 8.22
N LYS A 6 -12.15 42.62 8.88
CA LYS A 6 -12.25 42.58 10.34
C LYS A 6 -12.52 41.16 10.80
N LYS A 7 -11.69 40.64 11.69
CA LYS A 7 -11.95 39.32 12.34
C LYS A 7 -13.32 39.38 13.00
N PRO A 8 -14.30 38.53 12.66
CA PRO A 8 -15.58 38.52 13.31
C PRO A 8 -15.44 38.15 14.79
N LYS A 9 -16.15 38.88 15.66
CA LYS A 9 -16.25 38.57 17.09
C LYS A 9 -17.40 37.57 17.29
N GLY A 10 -17.15 36.24 17.11
CA GLY A 10 -18.17 35.20 17.34
C GLY A 10 -17.82 33.86 16.67
N LEU A 11 -18.55 32.82 17.04
CA LEU A 11 -18.48 31.51 16.39
C LEU A 11 -19.02 31.61 14.96
N HIS A 12 -18.26 31.14 13.98
CA HIS A 12 -18.65 31.21 12.57
C HIS A 12 -18.02 29.99 11.81
N CYS A 13 -18.66 29.62 10.70
CA CYS A 13 -18.11 28.62 9.79
C CYS A 13 -16.78 29.07 9.19
N SER A 14 -15.76 28.26 9.27
CA SER A 14 -14.42 28.54 8.74
C SER A 14 -14.41 28.76 7.23
N TYR A 15 -15.37 28.17 6.48
CA TYR A 15 -15.48 28.36 5.04
C TYR A 15 -16.35 29.59 4.68
N CYS A 16 -17.65 29.51 4.93
CA CYS A 16 -18.62 30.47 4.41
C CYS A 16 -18.94 31.63 5.39
N ARG A 17 -18.32 31.66 6.58
CA ARG A 17 -18.54 32.65 7.62
C ARG A 17 -19.97 32.73 8.17
N ASN A 18 -20.76 31.66 7.93
CA ASN A 18 -22.10 31.54 8.53
C ASN A 18 -22.00 31.58 10.07
N GLU A 19 -22.79 32.44 10.71
CA GLU A 19 -22.84 32.67 12.15
C GLU A 19 -24.06 32.01 12.83
N GLU A 20 -24.82 31.19 12.08
CA GLU A 20 -25.97 30.47 12.62
C GLU A 20 -25.50 29.33 13.56
N VAL A 21 -25.39 29.70 14.84
CA VAL A 21 -24.76 28.86 15.86
C VAL A 21 -25.35 27.45 15.94
N GLN A 22 -26.67 27.26 15.72
CA GLN A 22 -27.33 25.98 15.77
C GLN A 22 -26.89 25.01 14.66
N SER A 23 -26.37 25.56 13.56
CA SER A 23 -25.86 24.75 12.42
C SER A 23 -24.36 24.50 12.48
N LEU A 24 -23.66 25.09 13.47
CA LEU A 24 -22.23 24.95 13.60
C LEU A 24 -21.84 23.67 14.36
N VAL A 25 -20.90 22.96 13.81
CA VAL A 25 -20.25 21.76 14.34
C VAL A 25 -18.77 22.06 14.51
N LYS A 26 -18.20 21.72 15.64
CA LYS A 26 -16.77 21.82 15.91
C LYS A 26 -16.09 20.52 15.47
N CYS A 27 -14.97 20.63 14.77
CA CYS A 27 -14.04 19.52 14.66
C CYS A 27 -13.32 19.38 15.99
N SER A 28 -13.51 18.26 16.69
CA SER A 28 -12.90 17.99 17.99
C SER A 28 -11.59 17.20 17.91
N THR A 29 -11.12 16.90 16.70
CA THR A 29 -9.80 16.30 16.51
C THR A 29 -8.73 17.21 17.07
N PHE A 30 -7.82 16.63 17.86
CA PHE A 30 -6.76 17.37 18.57
C PHE A 30 -6.00 18.33 17.63
N GLY A 31 -5.85 19.56 18.08
CA GLY A 31 -5.14 20.60 17.32
C GLY A 31 -5.92 21.30 16.21
N CYS A 32 -7.16 20.86 15.88
CA CYS A 32 -7.97 21.50 14.84
C CYS A 32 -8.84 22.65 15.36
N ASP A 33 -9.68 22.41 16.34
CA ASP A 33 -10.59 23.38 17.00
C ASP A 33 -11.42 24.30 16.07
N LYS A 34 -11.54 23.95 14.78
CA LYS A 34 -12.27 24.74 13.77
C LYS A 34 -13.78 24.45 13.80
N TRP A 35 -14.59 25.47 13.49
CA TRP A 35 -16.04 25.38 13.39
C TRP A 35 -16.49 25.38 11.94
N PHE A 36 -17.43 24.52 11.59
CA PHE A 36 -18.00 24.42 10.26
C PHE A 36 -19.52 24.30 10.34
N CYS A 37 -20.24 24.89 9.37
CA CYS A 37 -21.67 24.70 9.31
C CYS A 37 -22.06 23.41 8.56
N ASN A 38 -23.23 22.89 8.88
CA ASN A 38 -23.84 21.77 8.16
C ASN A 38 -24.58 22.18 6.87
N GLY A 39 -24.21 23.33 6.28
CA GLY A 39 -24.78 23.84 5.05
C GLY A 39 -24.16 23.22 3.81
N GLY A 40 -25.00 22.95 2.80
CA GLY A 40 -24.56 22.45 1.49
C GLY A 40 -23.85 23.50 0.64
N PHE A 41 -22.99 23.06 -0.28
CA PHE A 41 -22.32 23.92 -1.26
C PHE A 41 -23.27 24.37 -2.38
N LEU A 42 -22.90 25.46 -3.06
CA LEU A 42 -23.67 26.02 -4.19
C LEU A 42 -23.71 25.03 -5.37
N ASP A 43 -22.59 24.39 -5.63
CA ASP A 43 -22.35 23.46 -6.75
C ASP A 43 -22.68 21.99 -6.41
N GLY A 44 -23.37 21.75 -5.26
CA GLY A 44 -23.72 20.43 -4.78
C GLY A 44 -22.60 19.77 -3.98
N GLY A 45 -22.90 18.61 -3.37
CA GLY A 45 -21.87 17.78 -2.73
C GLY A 45 -21.49 18.16 -1.30
N GLY A 46 -22.22 17.71 -0.33
CA GLY A 46 -21.86 17.66 1.08
C GLY A 46 -21.95 18.95 1.87
N SER A 47 -21.89 18.80 3.18
CA SER A 47 -21.81 19.95 4.10
C SER A 47 -20.36 20.43 4.28
N HIS A 48 -20.22 21.67 4.71
CA HIS A 48 -18.91 22.26 5.01
C HIS A 48 -18.17 21.47 6.09
N ALA A 49 -18.90 20.98 7.11
CA ALA A 49 -18.33 20.13 8.15
C ALA A 49 -17.81 18.80 7.58
N VAL A 50 -18.61 18.09 6.76
CA VAL A 50 -18.22 16.81 6.17
C VAL A 50 -17.05 16.98 5.21
N LEU A 51 -17.01 18.05 4.41
CA LEU A 51 -15.88 18.31 3.52
C LEU A 51 -14.57 18.48 4.30
N HIS A 52 -14.60 19.29 5.38
CA HIS A 52 -13.42 19.47 6.23
C HIS A 52 -12.95 18.13 6.81
N LEU A 53 -13.85 17.37 7.46
CA LEU A 53 -13.51 16.10 8.08
C LEU A 53 -12.87 15.12 7.07
N ARG A 54 -13.42 15.06 5.83
CA ARG A 54 -12.87 14.21 4.76
C ARG A 54 -11.50 14.68 4.26
N LYS A 55 -11.33 15.97 4.05
CA LYS A 55 -10.08 16.55 3.52
C LYS A 55 -8.94 16.51 4.53
N SER A 56 -9.24 16.81 5.79
CA SER A 56 -8.26 16.79 6.88
C SER A 56 -8.07 15.40 7.50
N LYS A 57 -8.83 14.38 7.04
CA LYS A 57 -8.89 13.03 7.62
C LYS A 57 -9.30 13.02 9.10
N HIS A 58 -9.98 14.06 9.56
CA HIS A 58 -10.50 14.15 10.92
C HIS A 58 -11.81 13.36 11.05
N LYS A 59 -12.06 12.76 12.20
CA LYS A 59 -13.15 11.80 12.38
C LYS A 59 -14.13 12.16 13.50
N GLN A 60 -13.79 13.15 14.31
CA GLN A 60 -14.52 13.49 15.53
C GLN A 60 -15.17 14.87 15.45
N ILE A 61 -16.35 14.99 16.03
CA ILE A 61 -17.09 16.25 16.11
C ILE A 61 -17.67 16.48 17.50
N GLU A 62 -17.82 17.78 17.83
CA GLU A 62 -18.53 18.27 19.00
C GLU A 62 -19.67 19.19 18.58
N LEU A 63 -20.83 19.03 19.20
CA LEU A 63 -21.98 19.88 18.95
C LEU A 63 -21.93 21.14 19.81
N ASN A 64 -22.40 22.24 19.27
CA ASN A 64 -22.52 23.50 20.01
C ASN A 64 -23.59 23.41 21.10
N SER A 65 -23.38 24.09 22.24
CA SER A 65 -24.32 24.14 23.38
C SER A 65 -25.73 24.64 23.03
N LYS A 66 -25.90 25.36 21.93
CA LYS A 66 -27.19 25.77 21.38
C LYS A 66 -27.82 24.79 20.41
N ASN A 67 -27.14 23.68 20.12
CA ASN A 67 -27.72 22.64 19.30
C ASN A 67 -28.70 21.82 20.13
N PRO A 68 -29.90 21.45 19.62
CA PRO A 68 -30.87 20.65 20.34
C PRO A 68 -30.36 19.29 20.83
N PHE A 69 -29.32 18.76 20.20
CA PHE A 69 -28.70 17.47 20.52
C PHE A 69 -27.39 17.60 21.29
N TYR A 70 -27.05 18.78 21.81
CA TYR A 70 -25.80 19.01 22.54
C TYR A 70 -25.52 18.00 23.66
N ASN A 71 -26.58 17.53 24.35
CA ASN A 71 -26.48 16.54 25.42
C ASN A 71 -26.41 15.09 24.92
N THR A 72 -26.45 14.85 23.61
CA THR A 72 -26.34 13.52 23.04
C THR A 72 -24.87 13.25 22.71
N PRO A 73 -24.20 12.30 23.36
CA PRO A 73 -22.85 11.97 23.05
C PRO A 73 -22.78 11.35 21.62
N ILE A 74 -21.93 11.91 20.76
CA ILE A 74 -21.75 11.42 19.39
C ILE A 74 -20.74 10.28 19.41
N LYS A 75 -21.14 9.15 19.97
CA LYS A 75 -20.34 7.94 20.06
C LYS A 75 -21.23 6.69 20.06
N CYS A 76 -20.64 5.56 19.70
CA CYS A 76 -21.33 4.27 19.75
C CYS A 76 -21.69 3.90 21.18
N SER A 77 -22.95 3.54 21.44
CA SER A 77 -23.40 3.15 22.77
C SER A 77 -22.87 1.80 23.27
N VAL A 78 -22.22 1.01 22.40
CA VAL A 78 -21.69 -0.32 22.70
C VAL A 78 -20.18 -0.31 22.89
N CYS A 79 -19.44 0.39 22.00
CA CYS A 79 -17.97 0.35 22.01
C CYS A 79 -17.29 1.71 22.18
N ASP A 80 -18.07 2.74 22.50
CA ASP A 80 -17.62 4.13 22.68
C ASP A 80 -16.89 4.77 21.50
N ASN A 81 -16.83 4.11 20.33
CA ASN A 81 -16.22 4.65 19.13
C ASN A 81 -16.92 5.95 18.69
N ASP A 82 -16.17 7.02 18.47
CA ASP A 82 -16.63 8.36 18.12
C ASP A 82 -16.33 8.77 16.67
N ASN A 83 -15.89 7.82 15.86
CA ASN A 83 -15.67 8.07 14.44
C ASN A 83 -17.00 8.28 13.70
N ILE A 84 -17.31 9.53 13.37
CA ILE A 84 -18.59 9.92 12.78
C ILE A 84 -18.91 9.23 11.43
N PHE A 85 -17.89 8.76 10.71
CA PHE A 85 -18.09 8.11 9.41
C PHE A 85 -18.66 6.69 9.51
N ILE A 86 -18.51 6.06 10.67
CA ILE A 86 -19.09 4.72 10.91
C ILE A 86 -20.30 4.76 11.82
N LEU A 87 -20.60 5.91 12.42
CA LEU A 87 -21.75 6.05 13.32
C LEU A 87 -23.06 6.26 12.57
N GLY A 88 -24.13 5.78 13.15
CA GLY A 88 -25.47 6.02 12.68
C GLY A 88 -26.53 5.68 13.71
N PHE A 89 -27.79 5.97 13.38
CA PHE A 89 -28.93 5.62 14.19
C PHE A 89 -29.40 4.21 13.90
N ALA A 90 -29.44 3.39 14.94
CA ALA A 90 -30.19 2.16 14.96
C ALA A 90 -31.54 2.45 15.63
N ASN A 91 -32.66 2.20 14.97
CA ASN A 91 -34.01 2.37 15.52
C ASN A 91 -34.33 3.75 16.11
N ASP A 92 -33.92 4.83 15.44
CA ASP A 92 -34.25 6.25 15.75
C ASP A 92 -33.75 6.83 17.09
N LYS A 93 -33.15 6.06 17.98
CA LYS A 93 -32.76 6.55 19.33
C LYS A 93 -31.37 6.20 19.78
N GLU A 94 -30.72 5.25 19.16
CA GLU A 94 -29.43 4.75 19.60
C GLU A 94 -28.36 4.98 18.52
N ILE A 95 -27.19 5.49 18.93
CA ILE A 95 -26.05 5.63 18.03
C ILE A 95 -25.20 4.37 18.16
N LEU A 96 -24.99 3.67 17.05
CA LEU A 96 -24.13 2.50 16.94
C LEU A 96 -23.11 2.68 15.81
N CYS A 97 -22.00 1.97 15.87
CA CYS A 97 -21.14 1.83 14.70
C CYS A 97 -21.70 0.75 13.76
N ARG A 98 -21.70 1.04 12.45
CA ARG A 98 -22.26 0.19 11.40
C ARG A 98 -21.56 -1.16 11.31
N ASP A 99 -20.24 -1.15 11.37
CA ASP A 99 -19.43 -2.28 10.95
C ASP A 99 -19.52 -3.48 11.90
N VAL A 100 -19.53 -3.23 13.22
CA VAL A 100 -19.48 -4.30 14.20
C VAL A 100 -20.72 -4.30 15.09
N CYS A 101 -21.02 -3.19 15.75
CA CYS A 101 -22.03 -3.18 16.81
C CYS A 101 -23.46 -3.29 16.27
N ASN A 102 -23.77 -2.65 15.13
CA ASN A 102 -25.08 -2.77 14.52
C ASN A 102 -25.33 -4.18 13.98
N TYR A 103 -24.35 -4.75 13.26
CA TYR A 103 -24.46 -6.10 12.73
C TYR A 103 -24.58 -7.15 13.83
N ARG A 104 -23.77 -7.06 14.89
CA ARG A 104 -23.86 -7.97 16.06
C ARG A 104 -25.22 -7.89 16.75
N LYS A 105 -25.83 -6.71 16.82
CA LYS A 105 -27.10 -6.49 17.53
C LYS A 105 -28.31 -6.86 16.69
N HIS A 106 -28.27 -6.60 15.39
CA HIS A 106 -29.48 -6.72 14.52
C HIS A 106 -29.31 -7.79 13.42
N GLN A 107 -28.13 -8.37 13.21
CA GLN A 107 -27.82 -9.35 12.15
C GLN A 107 -28.22 -8.90 10.74
N SER A 108 -28.47 -7.59 10.56
CA SER A 108 -28.84 -6.95 9.30
C SER A 108 -28.38 -5.50 9.30
N PHE A 109 -28.12 -4.96 8.12
CA PHE A 109 -27.80 -3.54 7.92
C PHE A 109 -29.02 -2.67 7.62
N ASP A 110 -30.21 -3.26 7.43
CA ASP A 110 -31.44 -2.57 6.98
C ASP A 110 -31.95 -1.52 7.96
N TYR A 111 -31.59 -1.64 9.23
CA TYR A 111 -32.04 -0.74 10.32
C TYR A 111 -31.07 0.35 10.68
N PHE A 112 -30.02 0.54 9.89
CA PHE A 112 -28.99 1.53 10.16
C PHE A 112 -29.15 2.76 9.28
N SER A 113 -29.23 3.95 9.89
CA SER A 113 -29.26 5.23 9.19
C SER A 113 -27.94 5.98 9.50
N PRO A 114 -27.00 6.09 8.55
CA PRO A 114 -25.71 6.70 8.81
C PRO A 114 -25.86 8.16 9.25
N LEU A 115 -24.97 8.65 10.13
CA LEU A 115 -24.90 10.06 10.53
C LEU A 115 -24.43 10.95 9.39
N ILE A 116 -23.63 10.42 8.49
CA ILE A 116 -23.16 11.09 7.28
C ILE A 116 -23.71 10.31 6.09
N GLU A 117 -24.62 10.94 5.36
CA GLU A 117 -25.01 10.51 4.01
C GLU A 117 -23.98 11.05 3.03
N ASP A 118 -24.04 10.64 1.76
CA ASP A 118 -23.04 10.94 0.72
C ASP A 118 -22.58 12.41 0.68
N HIS A 119 -23.44 13.33 1.07
CA HIS A 119 -23.19 14.74 0.90
C HIS A 119 -23.35 15.62 2.13
N PHE A 120 -23.94 15.14 3.24
CA PHE A 120 -24.15 15.96 4.43
C PHE A 120 -24.45 15.12 5.68
N LEU A 121 -24.28 15.74 6.85
CA LEU A 121 -24.67 15.13 8.11
C LEU A 121 -26.17 14.81 8.13
N SER A 122 -26.50 13.64 8.63
CA SER A 122 -27.90 13.22 8.74
C SER A 122 -28.74 14.28 9.46
N ARG A 123 -29.91 14.63 8.88
CA ARG A 123 -30.85 15.58 9.47
C ARG A 123 -31.40 15.14 10.83
N LYS A 124 -31.35 13.87 11.15
CA LYS A 124 -31.78 13.32 12.44
C LYS A 124 -30.90 13.80 13.59
N LEU A 125 -29.63 14.10 13.33
CA LEU A 125 -28.71 14.60 14.34
C LEU A 125 -28.62 16.12 14.38
N LEU A 126 -28.69 16.78 13.21
CA LEU A 126 -28.58 18.22 13.06
C LEU A 126 -29.83 18.78 12.40
N LEU A 127 -30.79 19.17 13.20
CA LEU A 127 -32.16 19.46 12.76
C LEU A 127 -32.35 20.66 11.81
N LYS A 128 -31.38 21.55 11.69
CA LYS A 128 -31.45 22.65 10.74
C LYS A 128 -30.27 22.60 9.78
N THR A 129 -30.55 22.23 8.55
CA THR A 129 -29.70 22.57 7.41
C THR A 129 -29.87 24.05 7.12
N PRO A 130 -28.85 24.88 7.20
CA PRO A 130 -28.94 26.25 6.72
C PRO A 130 -29.25 26.25 5.21
N LYS A 131 -29.81 27.32 4.70
CA LYS A 131 -30.02 27.51 3.27
C LYS A 131 -28.70 27.24 2.54
N LYS A 132 -28.78 26.77 1.29
CA LYS A 132 -27.61 26.59 0.42
C LYS A 132 -26.71 27.81 0.53
N SER A 133 -25.44 27.60 0.83
CA SER A 133 -24.48 28.71 0.88
C SER A 133 -24.09 29.12 -0.53
N ASN A 134 -23.74 30.38 -0.74
CA ASN A 134 -23.17 30.87 -2.00
C ASN A 134 -21.67 30.48 -2.15
N PHE A 135 -21.23 29.47 -1.40
CA PHE A 135 -19.85 29.03 -1.32
C PHE A 135 -19.67 27.72 -2.07
N SER A 136 -18.74 27.65 -3.02
CA SER A 136 -18.52 26.45 -3.84
C SER A 136 -17.50 25.50 -3.23
N ILE A 137 -17.61 24.22 -3.62
CA ILE A 137 -16.62 23.19 -3.23
C ILE A 137 -15.20 23.62 -3.65
N LYS A 138 -15.06 24.19 -4.85
CA LYS A 138 -13.74 24.66 -5.35
C LYS A 138 -13.12 25.71 -4.45
N GLN A 139 -13.94 26.62 -3.89
CA GLN A 139 -13.46 27.62 -2.93
C GLN A 139 -13.05 26.98 -1.60
N ALA A 140 -13.80 26.01 -1.11
CA ALA A 140 -13.46 25.28 0.13
C ALA A 140 -12.19 24.45 -0.02
N VAL A 141 -12.07 23.71 -1.11
CA VAL A 141 -10.85 22.94 -1.45
C VAL A 141 -9.64 23.85 -1.53
N LYS A 142 -9.81 25.05 -2.13
CA LYS A 142 -8.72 26.05 -2.20
C LYS A 142 -8.27 26.51 -0.81
N ILE A 143 -9.17 26.67 0.14
CA ILE A 143 -8.83 27.05 1.52
C ILE A 143 -8.05 25.94 2.23
N GLU A 144 -8.47 24.68 2.09
CA GLU A 144 -7.75 23.53 2.65
C GLU A 144 -6.36 23.35 1.99
N ASP A 145 -6.28 23.58 0.68
CA ASP A 145 -5.02 23.50 -0.05
C ASP A 145 -4.12 24.74 0.21
N GLU A 146 -4.67 25.89 0.64
CA GLU A 146 -3.90 27.12 0.95
C GLU A 146 -2.92 26.92 2.12
N GLU A 147 -3.27 26.17 3.15
CA GLU A 147 -2.36 25.88 4.26
C GLU A 147 -1.15 25.05 3.78
N TYR A 148 -1.40 24.09 2.91
CA TYR A 148 -0.34 23.33 2.25
C TYR A 148 0.50 24.21 1.30
N ASN A 149 -0.18 25.01 0.47
CA ASN A 149 0.50 25.94 -0.45
C ASN A 149 1.31 27.02 0.28
N LEU A 150 0.88 27.44 1.47
CA LEU A 150 1.64 28.35 2.31
C LEU A 150 2.97 27.71 2.75
N ARG A 151 2.95 26.48 3.24
CA ARG A 151 4.17 25.73 3.63
C ARG A 151 5.09 25.49 2.43
N VAL A 152 4.50 25.15 1.26
CA VAL A 152 5.26 25.04 0.01
C VAL A 152 5.88 26.36 -0.41
N SER A 153 5.14 27.48 -0.29
CA SER A 153 5.67 28.82 -0.60
C SER A 153 6.76 29.26 0.39
N GLU A 154 6.64 28.91 1.66
CA GLU A 154 7.70 29.12 2.67
C GLU A 154 8.93 28.27 2.36
N TYR A 155 8.74 27.00 1.92
CA TYR A 155 9.84 26.17 1.45
C TYR A 155 10.51 26.78 0.20
N GLN A 156 9.72 27.27 -0.76
CA GLN A 156 10.24 27.95 -1.96
C GLN A 156 11.00 29.25 -1.62
N GLN A 157 10.57 30.00 -0.60
CA GLN A 157 11.28 31.19 -0.14
C GLN A 157 12.59 30.85 0.60
N ARG A 158 12.62 29.72 1.32
CA ARG A 158 13.82 29.22 2.01
C ARG A 158 14.80 28.54 1.05
N SER A 159 14.31 27.85 0.01
CA SER A 159 15.12 27.24 -1.02
C SER A 159 15.33 28.23 -2.17
N SER A 160 16.57 28.59 -2.47
CA SER A 160 16.94 29.39 -3.64
C SER A 160 16.60 28.71 -4.99
N ASN A 161 16.00 27.54 -4.97
CA ASN A 161 15.69 26.71 -6.13
C ASN A 161 14.21 26.81 -6.52
N SER A 162 13.93 27.25 -7.75
CA SER A 162 12.58 27.13 -8.34
C SER A 162 12.23 25.66 -8.58
N ILE A 163 10.98 25.25 -8.27
CA ILE A 163 10.48 23.90 -8.59
C ILE A 163 10.46 23.74 -10.12
N GLN A 164 11.17 22.74 -10.60
CA GLN A 164 11.23 22.38 -12.02
C GLN A 164 10.67 20.96 -12.22
N ALA A 165 9.95 20.78 -13.32
CA ALA A 165 9.51 19.45 -13.72
C ALA A 165 10.68 18.58 -14.18
N THR A 166 10.56 17.26 -13.98
CA THR A 166 11.52 16.28 -14.51
C THR A 166 11.58 16.35 -16.02
N LYS A 167 12.76 16.08 -16.55
CA LYS A 167 13.03 16.10 -18.00
C LYS A 167 13.28 14.68 -18.52
N THR A 168 13.14 14.50 -19.83
CA THR A 168 13.59 13.26 -20.49
C THR A 168 15.11 13.21 -20.65
N VAL A 169 15.73 14.38 -20.93
CA VAL A 169 17.17 14.55 -21.13
C VAL A 169 17.69 15.67 -20.24
N TYR A 170 18.83 15.47 -19.62
CA TYR A 170 19.50 16.42 -18.72
C TYR A 170 20.85 16.86 -19.30
N SER A 171 21.17 18.14 -19.16
CA SER A 171 22.42 18.70 -19.65
C SER A 171 23.63 18.27 -18.82
N SER A 172 23.42 18.03 -17.52
CA SER A 172 24.49 17.69 -16.58
C SER A 172 23.96 16.91 -15.36
N PRO A 173 24.85 16.16 -14.66
CA PRO A 173 24.51 15.53 -13.39
C PRO A 173 24.03 16.53 -12.32
N LEU A 174 24.55 17.75 -12.35
CA LEU A 174 24.15 18.84 -11.45
C LEU A 174 22.70 19.25 -11.67
N GLU A 175 22.25 19.39 -12.92
CA GLU A 175 20.87 19.72 -13.26
C GLU A 175 19.94 18.60 -12.81
N TYR A 176 20.29 17.36 -13.08
CA TYR A 176 19.57 16.16 -12.66
C TYR A 176 19.40 16.14 -11.14
N ALA A 177 20.50 16.24 -10.40
CA ALA A 177 20.49 16.19 -8.94
C ALA A 177 19.69 17.34 -8.32
N ARG A 178 19.74 18.54 -8.90
CA ARG A 178 18.98 19.71 -8.43
C ARG A 178 17.48 19.49 -8.59
N ILE A 179 17.02 19.03 -9.75
CA ILE A 179 15.58 18.83 -10.02
C ILE A 179 15.02 17.75 -9.09
N TYR A 180 15.64 16.56 -9.07
CA TYR A 180 15.15 15.48 -8.22
C TYR A 180 15.30 15.76 -6.73
N GLY A 181 16.37 16.44 -6.31
CA GLY A 181 16.58 16.85 -4.91
C GLY A 181 15.44 17.73 -4.40
N THR A 182 15.04 18.74 -5.18
CA THR A 182 13.89 19.60 -4.84
C THR A 182 12.57 18.81 -4.74
N LEU A 183 12.33 17.87 -5.65
CA LEU A 183 11.11 17.06 -5.65
C LEU A 183 11.08 16.05 -4.48
N ILE A 184 12.25 15.51 -4.11
CA ILE A 184 12.39 14.65 -2.91
C ILE A 184 12.11 15.45 -1.64
N ASP A 185 12.57 16.68 -1.54
CA ASP A 185 12.32 17.53 -0.38
C ASP A 185 10.82 17.85 -0.24
N LEU A 186 10.12 18.11 -1.35
CA LEU A 186 8.68 18.34 -1.35
C LEU A 186 7.89 17.09 -0.91
N GLU A 187 8.31 15.91 -1.34
CA GLU A 187 7.70 14.65 -0.94
C GLU A 187 7.92 14.40 0.55
N ALA A 188 9.18 14.59 1.02
CA ALA A 188 9.56 14.42 2.42
C ALA A 188 8.78 15.36 3.37
N GLU A 189 8.68 16.63 3.02
CA GLU A 189 7.93 17.61 3.80
C GLU A 189 6.43 17.28 3.84
N TYR A 190 5.87 16.81 2.72
CA TYR A 190 4.47 16.43 2.67
C TYR A 190 4.18 15.19 3.53
N GLU A 191 5.01 14.14 3.41
CA GLU A 191 4.88 12.94 4.24
C GLU A 191 5.03 13.26 5.74
N LYS A 192 6.04 14.08 6.08
CA LYS A 192 6.25 14.55 7.45
C LYS A 192 5.02 15.29 7.98
N MET A 193 4.49 16.24 7.22
CA MET A 193 3.29 17.00 7.60
C MET A 193 2.09 16.06 7.80
N LEU A 194 1.93 15.07 6.94
CA LEU A 194 0.83 14.11 6.99
C LEU A 194 0.88 13.28 8.28
N LEU A 195 2.05 12.74 8.62
CA LEU A 195 2.25 11.93 9.83
C LEU A 195 2.14 12.77 11.11
N GLU A 196 2.75 13.94 11.15
CA GLU A 196 2.70 14.86 12.31
C GLU A 196 1.30 15.46 12.54
N SER A 197 0.44 15.49 11.54
CA SER A 197 -0.95 15.96 11.68
C SER A 197 -1.93 14.85 12.07
N ALA A 198 -1.53 13.61 12.01
CA ALA A 198 -2.37 12.45 12.30
C ALA A 198 -2.16 12.00 13.75
N HIS A 199 -3.18 12.20 14.57
CA HIS A 199 -3.19 11.78 15.95
C HIS A 199 -4.28 10.72 16.16
N PHE A 200 -3.93 9.65 16.85
CA PHE A 200 -4.83 8.52 17.07
C PHE A 200 -5.04 8.36 18.59
N PRO A 201 -6.26 8.49 19.09
CA PRO A 201 -6.54 8.23 20.51
C PRO A 201 -6.30 6.76 20.83
N VAL A 202 -5.59 6.50 21.91
CA VAL A 202 -5.25 5.17 22.39
C VAL A 202 -5.44 5.06 23.90
N ALA A 203 -6.00 3.95 24.34
CA ALA A 203 -6.00 3.57 25.76
C ALA A 203 -4.74 2.73 26.02
N VAL A 204 -3.88 3.21 26.91
CA VAL A 204 -2.57 2.61 27.16
C VAL A 204 -2.59 1.85 28.47
N GLU A 205 -2.27 0.56 28.41
CA GLU A 205 -1.92 -0.25 29.58
C GLU A 205 -0.42 -0.16 29.80
N TRP A 206 0.00 0.30 30.98
CA TRP A 206 1.40 0.47 31.32
C TRP A 206 1.94 -0.75 32.08
N ILE A 207 3.04 -1.32 31.57
CA ILE A 207 3.83 -2.35 32.26
C ILE A 207 5.11 -1.70 32.73
N LEU A 208 5.21 -1.49 34.04
CA LEU A 208 6.34 -0.81 34.68
C LEU A 208 7.48 -1.80 34.90
N ASP A 209 8.55 -1.60 34.16
CA ASP A 209 9.85 -2.26 34.39
C ASP A 209 10.82 -1.23 34.97
N GLU A 210 11.72 -1.64 35.88
CA GLU A 210 12.66 -0.73 36.51
C GLU A 210 13.57 -0.01 35.52
N MET A 211 13.88 -0.63 34.40
CA MET A 211 14.81 -0.10 33.38
C MET A 211 14.12 0.66 32.24
N GLN A 212 13.10 0.08 31.60
CA GLN A 212 12.40 0.66 30.48
C GLN A 212 10.93 0.22 30.45
N PRO A 213 9.99 1.11 30.74
CA PRO A 213 8.58 0.77 30.79
C PRO A 213 8.04 0.40 29.42
N LEU A 214 7.02 -0.47 29.41
CA LEU A 214 6.32 -0.85 28.20
C LEU A 214 4.94 -0.21 28.19
N ALA A 215 4.52 0.23 27.00
CA ALA A 215 3.17 0.70 26.72
C ALA A 215 2.47 -0.31 25.80
N LYS A 216 1.33 -0.82 26.22
CA LYS A 216 0.51 -1.78 25.48
C LYS A 216 -0.82 -1.16 25.14
N PHE A 217 -1.26 -1.25 23.90
CA PHE A 217 -2.53 -0.70 23.41
C PHE A 217 -2.98 -1.38 22.11
N ILE A 218 -4.25 -1.25 21.79
CA ILE A 218 -4.82 -1.72 20.52
C ILE A 218 -4.76 -0.57 19.52
N TYR A 219 -4.16 -0.82 18.34
CA TYR A 219 -4.08 0.13 17.24
C TYR A 219 -4.60 -0.47 15.95
N ARG A 220 -5.85 -0.13 15.62
CA ARG A 220 -6.50 -0.53 14.37
C ARG A 220 -6.60 0.65 13.44
N ASN A 221 -5.85 0.61 12.36
CA ASN A 221 -5.95 1.61 11.32
C ASN A 221 -5.84 0.98 9.93
N ASP A 222 -6.89 1.15 9.13
CA ASP A 222 -6.98 0.59 7.78
C ASP A 222 -6.32 1.49 6.72
N ASP A 223 -5.83 2.68 7.09
CA ASP A 223 -5.16 3.58 6.16
C ASP A 223 -3.68 3.20 6.03
N PRO A 224 -3.21 2.78 4.84
CA PRO A 224 -1.83 2.35 4.65
C PRO A 224 -0.81 3.47 4.85
N GLU A 225 -1.24 4.74 4.86
CA GLU A 225 -0.36 5.88 5.16
C GLU A 225 0.01 5.95 6.65
N TYR A 226 -0.77 5.29 7.53
CA TYR A 226 -0.59 5.32 8.99
C TYR A 226 -0.40 3.91 9.57
N THR A 227 0.22 3.02 8.86
CA THR A 227 0.53 1.69 9.38
C THR A 227 1.72 1.74 10.32
N VAL A 228 1.62 1.03 11.44
CA VAL A 228 2.70 0.83 12.40
C VAL A 228 3.31 -0.55 12.17
N SER A 229 4.62 -0.64 12.26
CA SER A 229 5.38 -1.89 12.11
C SER A 229 6.35 -2.04 13.27
N GLU A 230 6.77 -3.28 13.54
CA GLU A 230 7.83 -3.51 14.55
C GLU A 230 9.08 -2.69 14.23
N GLN A 231 9.72 -2.18 15.29
CA GLN A 231 10.85 -1.24 15.27
C GLN A 231 10.53 0.19 14.82
N ASP A 232 9.30 0.51 14.42
CA ASP A 232 8.93 1.90 14.18
C ASP A 232 9.00 2.71 15.48
N GLN A 233 9.30 4.00 15.31
CA GLN A 233 9.24 4.94 16.43
C GLN A 233 7.86 5.58 16.47
N VAL A 234 7.28 5.59 17.66
CA VAL A 234 5.95 6.12 17.90
C VAL A 234 6.00 7.00 19.13
N LYS A 235 5.34 8.14 19.06
CA LYS A 235 5.20 9.05 20.20
C LYS A 235 3.82 8.85 20.83
N ILE A 236 3.81 8.61 22.15
CA ILE A 236 2.60 8.67 22.96
C ILE A 236 2.61 10.00 23.71
N PHE A 237 1.50 10.72 23.70
CA PHE A 237 1.41 12.02 24.33
C PHE A 237 -0.02 12.38 24.78
N ASN A 238 -0.10 13.31 25.70
CA ASN A 238 -1.32 14.01 26.10
C ASN A 238 -1.07 15.52 26.18
N THR A 239 -1.90 16.29 26.83
CA THR A 239 -1.78 17.75 26.91
C THR A 239 -0.53 18.27 27.64
N TYR A 240 0.10 17.46 28.47
CA TYR A 240 1.23 17.88 29.33
C TYR A 240 2.37 16.88 29.39
N TRP A 241 2.28 15.74 28.74
CA TRP A 241 3.32 14.72 28.71
C TRP A 241 3.47 14.14 27.31
N GLU A 242 4.72 13.86 26.93
CA GLU A 242 5.04 13.11 25.70
C GLU A 242 6.26 12.22 25.89
N CYS A 243 6.25 11.06 25.24
CA CYS A 243 7.40 10.18 25.20
C CYS A 243 7.42 9.37 23.90
N ILE A 244 8.62 9.13 23.36
CA ILE A 244 8.83 8.28 22.20
C ILE A 244 9.10 6.86 22.67
N GLY A 245 8.41 5.90 22.07
CA GLY A 245 8.68 4.47 22.21
C GLY A 245 9.11 3.82 20.89
N THR A 246 9.64 2.62 20.99
CA THR A 246 9.95 1.77 19.83
C THR A 246 9.03 0.56 19.88
N VAL A 247 8.34 0.25 18.78
CA VAL A 247 7.47 -0.92 18.67
C VAL A 247 8.30 -2.19 18.78
N ILE A 248 8.01 -3.04 19.74
CA ILE A 248 8.72 -4.31 19.95
C ILE A 248 7.94 -5.52 19.44
N SER A 249 6.61 -5.43 19.45
CA SER A 249 5.76 -6.49 18.91
C SER A 249 4.40 -5.96 18.48
N ILE A 250 3.78 -6.64 17.52
CA ILE A 250 2.40 -6.44 17.10
C ILE A 250 1.74 -7.81 17.03
N SER A 251 0.64 -8.00 17.77
CA SER A 251 -0.11 -9.25 17.76
C SER A 251 -1.07 -9.35 16.58
N ASN A 252 -1.61 -10.55 16.33
CA ASN A 252 -2.65 -10.76 15.32
C ASN A 252 -3.97 -10.03 15.61
N GLU A 253 -4.15 -9.55 16.85
CA GLU A 253 -5.33 -8.80 17.30
C GLU A 253 -5.10 -7.28 17.27
N ASP A 254 -4.07 -6.81 16.54
CA ASP A 254 -3.67 -5.40 16.45
C ASP A 254 -3.19 -4.78 17.77
N GLU A 255 -2.81 -5.62 18.73
CA GLU A 255 -2.19 -5.18 19.96
C GLU A 255 -0.73 -4.81 19.72
N VAL A 256 -0.39 -3.57 20.00
CA VAL A 256 0.95 -3.00 19.84
C VAL A 256 1.61 -2.86 21.20
N VAL A 257 2.85 -3.32 21.32
CA VAL A 257 3.68 -3.13 22.50
C VAL A 257 4.87 -2.24 22.16
N LEU A 258 5.01 -1.14 22.87
CA LEU A 258 6.13 -0.20 22.75
C LEU A 258 7.09 -0.34 23.94
N ARG A 259 8.38 -0.26 23.65
CA ARG A 259 9.41 0.01 24.67
C ARG A 259 9.64 1.52 24.71
N MET A 260 9.29 2.13 25.85
CA MET A 260 9.38 3.58 26.01
C MET A 260 10.81 4.04 26.34
N ARG A 261 11.16 5.26 25.93
CA ARG A 261 12.48 5.86 26.17
C ARG A 261 12.51 6.78 27.39
N CYS A 262 11.56 6.64 28.29
CA CYS A 262 11.51 7.36 29.57
C CYS A 262 11.71 6.41 30.74
N ARG A 263 11.89 6.95 31.95
CA ARG A 263 11.89 6.17 33.19
C ARG A 263 10.46 5.96 33.65
N SER A 264 10.23 4.89 34.41
CA SER A 264 8.91 4.52 34.93
C SER A 264 8.29 5.57 35.87
N ASP A 265 9.11 6.33 36.57
CA ASP A 265 8.69 7.42 37.47
C ASP A 265 8.15 8.67 36.74
N ASN A 266 8.39 8.77 35.43
CA ASN A 266 7.95 9.88 34.60
C ASN A 266 6.66 9.57 33.78
N ILE A 267 6.00 8.46 34.07
CA ILE A 267 4.80 8.05 33.34
C ILE A 267 3.54 8.49 34.08
N PRO A 268 2.60 9.19 33.44
CA PRO A 268 1.32 9.56 34.04
C PRO A 268 0.35 8.37 34.00
N ILE A 269 0.50 7.44 34.96
CA ILE A 269 -0.26 6.18 35.01
C ILE A 269 -1.77 6.41 35.25
N GLU A 270 -2.13 7.51 35.90
CA GLU A 270 -3.53 7.83 36.24
C GLU A 270 -4.30 8.45 35.06
N ASP A 271 -3.62 8.72 33.93
CA ASP A 271 -4.24 9.33 32.75
C ASP A 271 -4.79 8.26 31.81
N GLU A 272 -6.00 8.44 31.36
CA GLU A 272 -6.67 7.51 30.40
C GLU A 272 -6.65 8.00 28.96
N ASN A 273 -6.35 9.29 28.72
CA ASN A 273 -6.48 9.92 27.39
C ASN A 273 -5.12 10.21 26.76
N PHE A 274 -4.59 9.23 26.05
CA PHE A 274 -3.37 9.40 25.27
C PHE A 274 -3.67 9.47 23.78
N ASN A 275 -2.78 10.13 23.05
CA ASN A 275 -2.74 10.12 21.60
C ASN A 275 -1.43 9.49 21.12
N LEU A 276 -1.52 8.82 19.99
CA LEU A 276 -0.41 8.21 19.28
C LEU A 276 -0.10 9.04 18.03
N GLU A 277 1.18 9.31 17.80
CA GLU A 277 1.73 9.92 16.60
C GLU A 277 2.84 9.04 16.04
N ILE A 278 2.77 8.69 14.76
CA ILE A 278 3.83 7.91 14.09
C ILE A 278 4.99 8.85 13.77
N CYS A 279 6.17 8.56 14.31
CA CYS A 279 7.34 9.40 14.11
C CYS A 279 7.85 9.29 12.66
N TRP A 280 7.91 10.41 11.96
CA TRP A 280 8.51 10.46 10.63
C TRP A 280 10.01 10.21 10.66
N THR A 281 10.54 9.47 9.67
CA THR A 281 11.97 9.18 9.56
C THR A 281 12.55 9.69 8.25
N SER A 282 13.65 10.42 8.31
CA SER A 282 14.31 11.00 7.14
C SER A 282 15.27 10.04 6.41
N VAL A 283 15.45 8.81 6.87
CA VAL A 283 16.51 7.88 6.40
C VAL A 283 16.42 7.64 4.89
N THR A 284 15.24 7.32 4.38
CA THR A 284 15.01 7.07 2.96
C THR A 284 15.36 8.29 2.11
N TYR A 285 14.90 9.46 2.51
CA TYR A 285 15.14 10.71 1.80
C TYR A 285 16.61 11.15 1.85
N ASN A 286 17.25 10.99 3.01
CA ASN A 286 18.68 11.29 3.16
C ASN A 286 19.56 10.38 2.31
N ARG A 287 19.23 9.08 2.21
CA ARG A 287 19.92 8.15 1.30
C ARG A 287 19.76 8.57 -0.17
N MET A 288 18.56 8.92 -0.60
CA MET A 288 18.34 9.42 -1.97
C MET A 288 19.11 10.71 -2.25
N LYS A 289 19.16 11.65 -1.31
CA LYS A 289 19.98 12.87 -1.44
C LYS A 289 21.48 12.56 -1.53
N LYS A 290 21.97 11.61 -0.72
CA LYS A 290 23.36 11.14 -0.79
C LYS A 290 23.65 10.54 -2.18
N GLY A 291 22.78 9.67 -2.68
CA GLY A 291 22.93 9.10 -4.03
C GLY A 291 22.92 10.15 -5.15
N LEU A 292 22.09 11.18 -5.03
CA LEU A 292 22.10 12.32 -5.97
C LEU A 292 23.40 13.13 -5.87
N ALA A 293 23.96 13.28 -4.67
CA ALA A 293 25.24 13.96 -4.47
C ALA A 293 26.41 13.15 -5.05
N ASP A 294 26.41 11.83 -4.85
CA ASP A 294 27.40 10.92 -5.42
C ASP A 294 27.32 10.94 -6.96
N PHE A 295 26.11 10.86 -7.53
CA PHE A 295 25.86 11.00 -8.97
C PHE A 295 26.37 12.33 -9.55
N LYS A 296 26.17 13.43 -8.83
CA LYS A 296 26.64 14.76 -9.22
C LYS A 296 28.17 14.83 -9.31
N ASN A 297 28.84 14.12 -8.41
CA ASN A 297 30.30 14.15 -8.26
C ASN A 297 31.03 13.04 -9.05
N SER A 298 30.30 12.10 -9.67
CA SER A 298 30.86 11.01 -10.45
C SER A 298 31.50 11.51 -11.75
N GLU A 299 32.53 10.82 -12.16
CA GLU A 299 33.08 10.97 -13.52
C GLU A 299 32.06 10.46 -14.54
N THR A 300 32.05 11.04 -15.73
CA THR A 300 31.16 10.62 -16.81
C THR A 300 31.58 9.26 -17.36
N ASP A 301 30.68 8.29 -17.28
CA ASP A 301 30.79 6.96 -17.86
C ASP A 301 29.59 6.65 -18.77
N PRO A 302 29.62 5.58 -19.58
CA PRO A 302 28.49 5.23 -20.46
C PRO A 302 27.15 5.00 -19.77
N VAL A 303 27.13 4.53 -18.51
CA VAL A 303 25.90 4.33 -17.72
C VAL A 303 25.33 5.68 -17.33
N MET A 304 26.16 6.59 -16.83
CA MET A 304 25.76 7.94 -16.44
C MET A 304 25.28 8.78 -17.62
N ASP A 305 25.97 8.71 -18.77
CA ASP A 305 25.55 9.40 -20.00
C ASP A 305 24.22 8.85 -20.54
N PHE A 306 23.96 7.54 -20.37
CA PHE A 306 22.66 6.95 -20.70
C PHE A 306 21.56 7.44 -19.75
N ILE A 307 21.83 7.52 -18.45
CA ILE A 307 20.90 8.07 -17.46
C ILE A 307 20.56 9.52 -17.76
N LEU A 308 21.53 10.34 -18.12
CA LEU A 308 21.31 11.73 -18.50
C LEU A 308 20.58 11.89 -19.85
N GLY A 309 20.51 10.83 -20.65
CA GLY A 309 19.91 10.85 -21.98
C GLY A 309 20.80 11.45 -23.06
N LYS A 310 22.11 11.62 -22.81
CA LYS A 310 23.06 12.10 -23.78
C LYS A 310 23.35 11.09 -24.89
N ILE A 311 23.27 9.80 -24.55
CA ILE A 311 23.34 8.70 -25.51
C ILE A 311 21.99 8.00 -25.61
N GLN A 312 21.50 7.84 -26.84
CA GLN A 312 20.17 7.23 -27.09
C GLN A 312 20.21 5.71 -27.04
N LYS A 313 21.34 5.09 -27.23
CA LYS A 313 21.48 3.63 -27.24
C LYS A 313 22.67 3.23 -26.38
N ALA A 314 22.39 2.37 -25.39
CA ALA A 314 23.43 1.83 -24.54
C ALA A 314 24.50 1.08 -25.36
N PRO A 315 25.80 1.31 -25.11
CA PRO A 315 26.86 0.54 -25.74
C PRO A 315 26.75 -0.95 -25.44
N ASN A 316 27.34 -1.77 -26.30
CA ASN A 316 27.42 -3.20 -26.06
C ASN A 316 28.86 -3.56 -25.66
N PHE A 317 28.99 -4.51 -24.75
CA PHE A 317 30.24 -5.20 -24.51
C PHE A 317 30.55 -6.13 -25.71
N THR A 318 31.82 -6.29 -26.02
CA THR A 318 32.28 -7.11 -27.15
C THR A 318 32.48 -8.58 -26.77
N GLU A 319 32.27 -8.94 -25.52
CA GLU A 319 32.52 -10.30 -25.01
C GLU A 319 31.60 -11.36 -25.57
N ARG A 320 32.12 -12.58 -25.66
CA ARG A 320 31.37 -13.77 -26.11
C ARG A 320 30.37 -14.17 -25.04
N ILE A 321 29.09 -14.21 -25.40
CA ILE A 321 28.03 -14.75 -24.52
C ILE A 321 28.12 -16.28 -24.54
N PRO A 322 27.90 -16.93 -23.38
CA PRO A 322 27.74 -18.39 -23.30
C PRO A 322 26.67 -18.90 -24.27
N GLN A 323 26.91 -20.04 -24.92
CA GLN A 323 25.90 -20.65 -25.79
C GLN A 323 24.74 -21.23 -25.01
N ASP A 324 25.04 -21.85 -23.87
CA ASP A 324 24.05 -22.34 -22.92
C ASP A 324 23.76 -21.24 -21.87
N LEU A 325 22.52 -20.76 -21.81
CA LEU A 325 22.07 -19.71 -20.91
C LEU A 325 21.13 -20.23 -19.80
N GLU A 326 20.86 -21.53 -19.77
CA GLU A 326 19.97 -22.09 -18.74
C GLU A 326 20.69 -22.15 -17.39
N ALA A 327 19.95 -21.78 -16.33
CA ALA A 327 20.35 -21.95 -14.95
C ALA A 327 19.68 -23.21 -14.35
N PRO A 328 20.23 -23.81 -13.30
CA PRO A 328 19.65 -24.99 -12.68
C PRO A 328 18.16 -24.82 -12.34
N GLY A 329 17.34 -25.73 -12.81
CA GLY A 329 15.88 -25.71 -12.60
C GLY A 329 15.09 -24.64 -13.37
N MET A 330 15.73 -23.86 -14.26
CA MET A 330 15.12 -22.74 -14.96
C MET A 330 15.19 -22.91 -16.48
N LYS A 331 14.13 -23.48 -17.08
CA LYS A 331 13.99 -23.53 -18.55
C LYS A 331 13.45 -22.19 -19.07
N LEU A 332 14.05 -21.70 -20.15
CA LEU A 332 13.73 -20.43 -20.76
C LEU A 332 12.98 -20.61 -22.09
N ASN A 333 12.00 -19.75 -22.32
CA ASN A 333 11.41 -19.58 -23.65
C ASN A 333 12.22 -18.61 -24.51
N SER A 334 11.88 -18.54 -25.82
CA SER A 334 12.61 -17.72 -26.79
C SER A 334 12.67 -16.22 -26.44
N SER A 335 11.64 -15.66 -25.81
CA SER A 335 11.63 -14.26 -25.41
C SER A 335 12.51 -14.00 -24.18
N GLN A 336 12.54 -14.93 -23.25
CA GLN A 336 13.41 -14.89 -22.08
C GLN A 336 14.88 -15.06 -22.48
N ILE A 337 15.20 -15.99 -23.39
CA ILE A 337 16.55 -16.14 -23.94
C ILE A 337 17.04 -14.84 -24.56
N LYS A 338 16.22 -14.17 -25.38
CA LYS A 338 16.56 -12.86 -25.97
C LYS A 338 16.81 -11.80 -24.91
N ALA A 339 16.02 -11.80 -23.82
CA ALA A 339 16.21 -10.87 -22.70
C ALA A 339 17.54 -11.11 -21.98
N VAL A 340 17.86 -12.37 -21.66
CA VAL A 340 19.14 -12.76 -21.05
C VAL A 340 20.32 -12.36 -21.94
N GLN A 341 20.26 -12.71 -23.23
CA GLN A 341 21.32 -12.36 -24.20
C GLN A 341 21.54 -10.84 -24.28
N LYS A 342 20.45 -10.06 -24.30
CA LYS A 342 20.54 -8.61 -24.36
C LYS A 342 21.12 -8.03 -23.07
N ALA A 343 20.69 -8.55 -21.91
CA ALA A 343 21.18 -8.12 -20.60
C ALA A 343 22.68 -8.36 -20.42
N LEU A 344 23.19 -9.50 -20.87
CA LEU A 344 24.61 -9.83 -20.77
C LEU A 344 25.50 -9.08 -21.78
N ARG A 345 24.91 -8.49 -22.84
CA ARG A 345 25.67 -7.76 -23.89
C ARG A 345 25.76 -6.26 -23.69
N SER A 346 24.75 -5.66 -23.09
CA SER A 346 24.60 -4.20 -23.06
C SER A 346 24.96 -3.62 -21.72
N THR A 347 25.55 -2.43 -21.71
CA THR A 347 25.80 -1.67 -20.48
C THR A 347 24.49 -1.30 -19.77
N PHE A 348 23.41 -1.09 -20.53
CA PHE A 348 22.09 -0.79 -19.96
C PHE A 348 20.98 -1.54 -20.69
N THR A 349 20.15 -2.28 -19.96
CA THR A 349 19.06 -3.09 -20.54
C THR A 349 17.74 -2.86 -19.83
N LEU A 350 16.67 -2.66 -20.62
CA LEU A 350 15.30 -2.61 -20.16
C LEU A 350 14.58 -3.91 -20.55
N ILE A 351 13.95 -4.59 -19.56
CA ILE A 351 13.17 -5.82 -19.78
C ILE A 351 11.74 -5.55 -19.30
N GLN A 352 10.79 -5.57 -20.24
CA GLN A 352 9.37 -5.52 -19.90
C GLN A 352 8.84 -6.93 -19.69
N GLY A 353 8.34 -7.19 -18.50
CA GLY A 353 7.72 -8.47 -18.15
C GLY A 353 6.25 -8.29 -17.74
N PRO A 354 5.29 -8.48 -18.68
CA PRO A 354 3.87 -8.54 -18.34
C PRO A 354 3.55 -9.58 -17.26
N PRO A 355 2.33 -9.57 -16.70
CA PRO A 355 1.91 -10.54 -15.67
C PRO A 355 2.12 -11.98 -16.09
N GLY A 356 2.71 -12.80 -15.23
CA GLY A 356 2.88 -14.24 -15.44
C GLY A 356 3.92 -14.64 -16.49
N THR A 357 4.76 -13.73 -16.98
CA THR A 357 5.78 -14.00 -18.02
C THR A 357 7.13 -14.46 -17.48
N GLY A 358 7.27 -14.64 -16.16
CA GLY A 358 8.50 -15.16 -15.54
C GLY A 358 9.60 -14.11 -15.43
N LYS A 359 9.28 -12.85 -15.07
CA LYS A 359 10.25 -11.79 -14.76
C LYS A 359 11.33 -12.28 -13.80
N THR A 360 10.94 -12.72 -12.62
CA THR A 360 11.85 -13.16 -11.56
C THR A 360 12.73 -14.33 -11.99
N GLN A 361 12.19 -15.28 -12.78
CA GLN A 361 12.97 -16.37 -13.36
C GLN A 361 14.02 -15.85 -14.35
N THR A 362 13.62 -14.91 -15.21
CA THR A 362 14.53 -14.28 -16.18
C THR A 362 15.63 -13.49 -15.46
N SER A 363 15.27 -12.72 -14.42
CA SER A 363 16.21 -11.96 -13.58
C SER A 363 17.22 -12.90 -12.90
N ALA A 364 16.75 -13.98 -12.27
CA ALA A 364 17.62 -14.96 -11.64
C ALA A 364 18.57 -15.64 -12.65
N THR A 365 18.09 -15.95 -13.85
CA THR A 365 18.94 -16.53 -14.92
C THR A 365 19.99 -15.54 -15.41
N ILE A 366 19.67 -14.25 -15.52
CA ILE A 366 20.65 -13.22 -15.88
C ILE A 366 21.76 -13.17 -14.84
N VAL A 367 21.41 -13.09 -13.55
CA VAL A 367 22.37 -13.05 -12.45
C VAL A 367 23.23 -14.30 -12.40
N PHE A 368 22.62 -15.49 -12.55
CA PHE A 368 23.35 -16.76 -12.59
C PHE A 368 24.40 -16.79 -13.70
N ASN A 369 24.04 -16.37 -14.92
CA ASN A 369 24.97 -16.34 -16.04
C ASN A 369 26.06 -15.29 -15.85
N ALA A 370 25.75 -14.12 -15.29
CA ALA A 370 26.74 -13.10 -14.95
C ALA A 370 27.79 -13.65 -13.98
N VAL A 371 27.36 -14.27 -12.88
CA VAL A 371 28.28 -14.81 -11.85
C VAL A 371 29.06 -16.03 -12.36
N ARG A 372 28.37 -17.05 -12.92
CA ARG A 372 28.96 -18.37 -13.19
C ARG A 372 29.57 -18.55 -14.56
N LYS A 373 29.05 -17.86 -15.56
CA LYS A 373 29.46 -18.11 -16.96
C LYS A 373 30.23 -16.94 -17.56
N MET A 374 30.06 -15.73 -17.06
CA MET A 374 30.88 -14.58 -17.47
C MET A 374 32.04 -14.32 -16.51
N ASN A 375 32.11 -15.06 -15.40
CA ASN A 375 33.22 -15.06 -14.45
C ASN A 375 33.51 -13.63 -13.92
N LEU A 376 32.45 -12.89 -13.53
CA LEU A 376 32.58 -11.56 -12.96
C LEU A 376 33.43 -11.63 -11.68
N GLU A 377 34.54 -10.92 -11.66
CA GLU A 377 35.43 -10.81 -10.49
C GLU A 377 34.76 -9.96 -9.37
N SER A 378 33.86 -9.06 -9.74
CA SER A 378 33.12 -8.22 -8.81
C SER A 378 31.80 -8.87 -8.38
N LYS A 379 31.28 -8.44 -7.23
CA LYS A 379 29.99 -8.89 -6.71
C LYS A 379 28.82 -8.35 -7.54
N VAL A 380 27.72 -9.10 -7.59
CA VAL A 380 26.46 -8.68 -8.23
C VAL A 380 25.53 -8.10 -7.17
N LEU A 381 24.98 -6.92 -7.44
CA LEU A 381 23.92 -6.33 -6.64
C LEU A 381 22.56 -6.59 -7.28
N VAL A 382 21.67 -7.18 -6.51
CA VAL A 382 20.27 -7.39 -6.87
C VAL A 382 19.42 -6.50 -5.97
N ALA A 383 18.67 -5.59 -6.57
CA ALA A 383 17.84 -4.65 -5.84
C ALA A 383 16.37 -4.70 -6.30
N ALA A 384 15.45 -4.31 -5.42
CA ALA A 384 14.05 -4.07 -5.77
C ALA A 384 13.45 -3.00 -4.84
N PRO A 385 12.32 -2.37 -5.21
CA PRO A 385 11.66 -1.37 -4.36
C PRO A 385 11.10 -1.94 -3.05
N SER A 386 10.68 -3.19 -3.04
CA SER A 386 10.03 -3.83 -1.89
C SER A 386 10.78 -5.07 -1.38
N ASN A 387 10.65 -5.36 -0.07
CA ASN A 387 11.22 -6.56 0.55
C ASN A 387 10.71 -7.85 -0.13
N ILE A 388 9.40 -7.94 -0.41
CA ILE A 388 8.79 -9.13 -1.06
C ILE A 388 9.44 -9.41 -2.42
N ALA A 389 9.68 -8.38 -3.23
CA ALA A 389 10.30 -8.56 -4.53
C ALA A 389 11.77 -9.01 -4.41
N VAL A 390 12.53 -8.47 -3.46
CA VAL A 390 13.90 -8.90 -3.16
C VAL A 390 13.92 -10.35 -2.72
N ASP A 391 13.07 -10.72 -1.76
CA ASP A 391 13.05 -12.06 -1.17
C ASP A 391 12.66 -13.13 -2.21
N ASN A 392 11.65 -12.86 -3.04
CA ASN A 392 11.26 -13.75 -4.14
C ASN A 392 12.41 -14.01 -5.15
N LEU A 393 13.23 -12.99 -5.42
CA LEU A 393 14.37 -13.15 -6.32
C LEU A 393 15.54 -13.84 -5.61
N ALA A 394 15.82 -13.47 -4.34
CA ALA A 394 16.85 -14.11 -3.52
C ALA A 394 16.62 -15.63 -3.38
N GLU A 395 15.37 -16.05 -3.13
CA GLU A 395 15.02 -17.48 -3.05
C GLU A 395 15.35 -18.24 -4.34
N ARG A 396 15.08 -17.66 -5.50
CA ARG A 396 15.44 -18.29 -6.79
C ARG A 396 16.94 -18.37 -7.02
N LEU A 397 17.69 -17.35 -6.55
CA LEU A 397 19.15 -17.33 -6.67
C LEU A 397 19.80 -18.36 -5.74
N VAL A 398 19.29 -18.52 -4.51
CA VAL A 398 19.68 -19.58 -3.58
C VAL A 398 19.40 -20.96 -4.18
N ASN A 399 18.19 -21.15 -4.73
CA ASN A 399 17.81 -22.43 -5.37
C ASN A 399 18.64 -22.72 -6.63
N ALA A 400 19.22 -21.72 -7.27
CA ALA A 400 20.17 -21.87 -8.37
C ALA A 400 21.60 -22.21 -7.90
N GLY A 401 21.86 -22.26 -6.60
CA GLY A 401 23.14 -22.60 -5.99
C GLY A 401 24.16 -21.44 -5.94
N LEU A 402 23.70 -20.20 -5.90
CA LEU A 402 24.55 -19.03 -5.71
C LEU A 402 24.71 -18.72 -4.20
N LYS A 403 25.88 -18.18 -3.83
CA LYS A 403 26.14 -17.65 -2.49
C LYS A 403 25.49 -16.29 -2.32
N VAL A 404 24.24 -16.29 -1.81
CA VAL A 404 23.43 -15.09 -1.64
C VAL A 404 23.52 -14.58 -0.22
N VAL A 405 23.67 -13.28 -0.06
CA VAL A 405 23.48 -12.56 1.21
C VAL A 405 22.35 -11.55 1.07
N ARG A 406 21.36 -11.65 1.95
CA ARG A 406 20.25 -10.70 2.06
C ARG A 406 20.60 -9.62 3.08
N VAL A 407 20.79 -8.38 2.62
CA VAL A 407 20.98 -7.22 3.50
C VAL A 407 19.64 -6.50 3.66
N ALA A 408 19.07 -6.61 4.86
CA ALA A 408 17.85 -5.92 5.25
C ALA A 408 18.17 -4.71 6.16
N ALA A 409 17.22 -3.81 6.35
CA ALA A 409 17.33 -2.81 7.40
C ALA A 409 17.33 -3.52 8.76
N LYS A 410 18.20 -3.12 9.69
CA LYS A 410 18.31 -3.75 11.04
C LYS A 410 17.00 -3.71 11.83
N THR A 411 16.08 -2.86 11.42
CA THR A 411 14.76 -2.65 12.02
C THR A 411 13.64 -3.39 11.27
N SER A 412 13.94 -4.28 10.32
CA SER A 412 12.91 -4.89 9.46
C SER A 412 12.78 -6.39 9.72
N ASN A 413 11.72 -6.78 10.42
CA ASN A 413 11.26 -8.17 10.50
C ASN A 413 10.45 -8.62 9.25
N LYS A 414 10.44 -7.81 8.18
CA LYS A 414 9.67 -8.05 6.94
C LYS A 414 10.42 -8.91 5.92
N VAL A 415 11.21 -9.88 6.38
CA VAL A 415 11.91 -10.84 5.51
C VAL A 415 11.15 -12.16 5.51
N SER A 416 10.99 -12.76 4.33
CA SER A 416 10.34 -14.07 4.19
C SER A 416 11.04 -15.15 5.02
N PRO A 417 10.29 -16.06 5.71
CA PRO A 417 10.88 -17.15 6.48
C PRO A 417 11.86 -18.02 5.69
N SER A 418 11.63 -18.23 4.38
CA SER A 418 12.52 -18.99 3.50
C SER A 418 13.88 -18.31 3.27
N ILE A 419 13.96 -17.00 3.43
CA ILE A 419 15.16 -16.16 3.22
C ILE A 419 15.83 -15.78 4.53
N MET A 420 15.16 -15.90 5.67
CA MET A 420 15.77 -15.62 6.98
C MET A 420 17.15 -16.28 7.20
N PRO A 421 17.40 -17.54 6.78
CA PRO A 421 18.72 -18.17 6.92
C PRO A 421 19.86 -17.47 6.17
N TYR A 422 19.53 -16.65 5.17
CA TYR A 422 20.46 -15.95 4.27
C TYR A 422 20.56 -14.45 4.57
N VAL A 423 19.89 -13.98 5.63
CA VAL A 423 20.04 -12.61 6.12
C VAL A 423 21.42 -12.45 6.74
N LEU A 424 22.05 -11.29 6.51
CA LEU A 424 23.43 -11.01 6.92
C LEU A 424 23.65 -11.32 8.40
N GLU A 425 22.76 -10.86 9.27
CA GLU A 425 22.83 -11.07 10.72
C GLU A 425 22.85 -12.57 11.08
N ASN A 426 21.95 -13.35 10.49
CA ASN A 426 21.85 -14.78 10.74
C ASN A 426 23.02 -15.58 10.13
N LEU A 427 23.69 -15.06 9.10
CA LEU A 427 24.90 -15.65 8.56
C LEU A 427 26.12 -15.35 9.43
N VAL A 428 26.19 -14.15 10.03
CA VAL A 428 27.22 -13.81 11.02
C VAL A 428 27.19 -14.78 12.19
N ASP A 429 26.01 -15.11 12.72
CA ASP A 429 25.85 -16.05 13.84
C ASP A 429 26.33 -17.49 13.50
N LYS A 430 26.37 -17.83 12.23
CA LYS A 430 26.76 -19.16 11.74
C LYS A 430 28.23 -19.28 11.33
N ILE A 431 29.04 -18.26 11.47
CA ILE A 431 30.46 -18.31 11.07
C ILE A 431 31.19 -19.35 11.93
N PRO A 432 31.80 -20.42 11.35
CA PRO A 432 32.44 -21.48 12.12
C PRO A 432 33.89 -21.14 12.56
N SER A 433 34.22 -19.89 12.71
CA SER A 433 35.60 -19.43 13.00
C SER A 433 35.82 -19.17 14.49
N LYS A 434 37.01 -19.63 14.99
CA LYS A 434 37.48 -19.27 16.32
C LYS A 434 37.77 -17.78 16.47
N GLU A 435 37.98 -17.07 15.36
CA GLU A 435 38.20 -15.63 15.37
C GLU A 435 37.02 -14.82 15.90
N PHE A 436 35.82 -15.40 15.86
CA PHE A 436 34.58 -14.77 16.32
C PHE A 436 34.02 -15.38 17.61
N GLU A 437 34.80 -16.23 18.34
CA GLU A 437 34.37 -16.75 19.65
C GLU A 437 34.08 -15.60 20.62
N ARG A 438 34.94 -14.57 20.64
CA ARG A 438 34.73 -13.39 21.50
C ARG A 438 33.44 -12.62 21.15
N LEU A 439 33.02 -12.57 19.90
CA LEU A 439 31.75 -11.96 19.50
C LEU A 439 30.56 -12.72 20.12
N ARG A 440 30.62 -14.08 20.10
CA ARG A 440 29.56 -14.91 20.69
C ARG A 440 29.50 -14.76 22.20
N GLU A 441 30.65 -14.76 22.86
CA GLU A 441 30.71 -14.49 24.31
C GLU A 441 30.06 -13.15 24.68
N LEU A 442 30.31 -12.10 23.88
CA LEU A 442 29.68 -10.79 24.08
C LEU A 442 28.19 -10.77 23.76
N GLN A 443 27.71 -11.59 22.81
CA GLN A 443 26.28 -11.72 22.50
C GLN A 443 25.49 -12.42 23.60
N GLU A 444 26.14 -13.36 24.34
CA GLU A 444 25.51 -14.10 25.44
C GLU A 444 25.43 -13.31 26.74
N LYS A 445 26.15 -12.19 26.88
CA LYS A 445 26.13 -11.33 28.05
C LYS A 445 24.87 -10.46 28.10
N THR A 446 24.24 -10.43 29.27
CA THR A 446 23.06 -9.59 29.51
C THR A 446 23.40 -8.09 29.63
N GLU A 447 24.61 -7.79 30.14
CA GLU A 447 25.10 -6.41 30.23
C GLU A 447 26.54 -6.33 29.75
N LEU A 448 26.83 -5.31 28.94
CA LEU A 448 28.16 -5.00 28.43
C LEU A 448 28.63 -3.68 29.01
N ASP A 449 29.89 -3.63 29.46
CA ASP A 449 30.55 -2.37 29.81
C ASP A 449 30.87 -1.55 28.53
N ASP A 450 31.35 -0.33 28.70
CA ASP A 450 31.64 0.56 27.55
C ASP A 450 32.74 0.02 26.63
N TYR A 451 33.76 -0.66 27.18
CA TYR A 451 34.82 -1.29 26.40
C TYR A 451 34.28 -2.50 25.63
N GLU A 452 33.48 -3.34 26.28
CA GLU A 452 32.82 -4.50 25.67
C GLU A 452 31.81 -4.08 24.57
N ARG A 453 31.08 -2.99 24.75
CA ARG A 453 30.21 -2.41 23.71
C ARG A 453 30.96 -1.97 22.46
N GLU A 454 32.11 -1.33 22.63
CA GLU A 454 32.97 -0.94 21.50
C GLU A 454 33.59 -2.17 20.80
N ASP A 455 34.06 -3.16 21.58
CA ASP A 455 34.62 -4.40 21.04
C ASP A 455 33.54 -5.21 20.31
N TYR A 456 32.33 -5.31 20.87
CA TYR A 456 31.15 -5.90 20.21
C TYR A 456 30.86 -5.24 18.86
N LYS A 457 30.78 -3.92 18.79
CA LYS A 457 30.58 -3.18 17.54
C LYS A 457 31.67 -3.43 16.51
N ARG A 458 32.91 -3.47 16.95
CA ARG A 458 34.08 -3.73 16.09
C ARG A 458 34.04 -5.13 15.53
N LEU A 459 33.83 -6.14 16.35
CA LEU A 459 33.80 -7.55 15.97
C LEU A 459 32.59 -7.84 15.07
N THR A 460 31.42 -7.27 15.37
CA THR A 460 30.24 -7.38 14.50
C THR A 460 30.53 -6.87 13.09
N ARG A 461 31.19 -5.70 12.97
CA ARG A 461 31.56 -5.17 11.64
C ARG A 461 32.54 -6.08 10.90
N LEU A 462 33.53 -6.64 11.58
CA LEU A 462 34.48 -7.57 10.98
C LEU A 462 33.77 -8.85 10.51
N ALA A 463 32.83 -9.36 11.27
CA ALA A 463 32.05 -10.54 10.91
C ALA A 463 31.09 -10.25 9.73
N GLU A 464 30.42 -9.08 9.73
CA GLU A 464 29.62 -8.60 8.60
C GLU A 464 30.50 -8.48 7.32
N ASP A 465 31.67 -7.86 7.42
CA ASP A 465 32.61 -7.70 6.28
C ASP A 465 33.11 -9.07 5.78
N TYR A 466 33.35 -10.04 6.66
CA TYR A 466 33.73 -11.41 6.29
C TYR A 466 32.61 -12.11 5.49
N VAL A 467 31.35 -12.11 5.98
CA VAL A 467 30.20 -12.71 5.29
C VAL A 467 29.97 -12.06 3.94
N LEU A 468 30.00 -10.73 3.90
CA LEU A 468 29.84 -9.97 2.66
C LEU A 468 31.00 -10.24 1.69
N GLY A 469 32.21 -10.50 2.21
CA GLY A 469 33.38 -10.92 1.42
C GLY A 469 33.17 -12.23 0.66
N GLU A 470 32.55 -13.22 1.28
CA GLU A 470 32.28 -14.54 0.70
C GLU A 470 31.04 -14.55 -0.25
N ALA A 471 30.21 -13.52 -0.25
CA ALA A 471 29.00 -13.45 -1.08
C ALA A 471 29.34 -13.30 -2.56
N GLU A 472 28.62 -14.01 -3.43
CA GLU A 472 28.62 -13.78 -4.89
C GLU A 472 27.57 -12.75 -5.29
N VAL A 473 26.41 -12.79 -4.61
CA VAL A 473 25.27 -11.93 -4.86
C VAL A 473 24.80 -11.31 -3.57
N ILE A 474 24.63 -10.00 -3.57
CA ILE A 474 24.00 -9.26 -2.47
C ILE A 474 22.60 -8.82 -2.91
N CYS A 475 21.59 -9.20 -2.12
CA CYS A 475 20.19 -8.88 -2.36
C CYS A 475 19.71 -7.86 -1.34
N THR A 476 19.16 -6.71 -1.80
CA THR A 476 18.71 -5.65 -0.89
C THR A 476 17.60 -4.80 -1.54
N THR A 477 16.91 -3.96 -0.74
CA THR A 477 16.02 -2.96 -1.34
C THR A 477 16.84 -1.82 -1.96
N CYS A 478 16.26 -1.12 -2.94
CA CYS A 478 16.94 0.00 -3.60
C CYS A 478 17.49 1.01 -2.58
N VAL A 479 16.73 1.33 -1.53
CA VAL A 479 17.16 2.27 -0.49
C VAL A 479 18.25 1.68 0.41
N CYS A 480 18.20 0.37 0.69
CA CYS A 480 19.19 -0.29 1.52
C CYS A 480 20.52 -0.57 0.77
N SER A 481 20.62 -0.35 -0.55
CA SER A 481 21.90 -0.39 -1.24
C SER A 481 22.88 0.67 -0.73
N PHE A 482 22.36 1.73 -0.10
CA PHE A 482 23.13 2.78 0.61
C PHE A 482 23.27 2.53 2.11
N ASP A 483 23.20 1.28 2.54
CA ASP A 483 23.52 0.90 3.91
C ASP A 483 25.03 0.97 4.15
N ARG A 484 25.44 1.44 5.34
CA ARG A 484 26.86 1.60 5.72
C ARG A 484 27.68 0.30 5.59
N ARG A 485 27.02 -0.86 5.75
CA ARG A 485 27.66 -2.18 5.57
C ARG A 485 28.11 -2.45 4.14
N LEU A 486 27.48 -1.81 3.14
CA LEU A 486 27.80 -1.97 1.71
C LEU A 486 28.69 -0.87 1.15
N GLU A 487 29.00 0.19 1.90
CA GLU A 487 29.67 1.40 1.41
C GLU A 487 31.06 1.14 0.79
N LYS A 488 31.74 0.06 1.21
CA LYS A 488 33.09 -0.30 0.70
C LYS A 488 33.07 -1.25 -0.49
N ILE A 489 31.90 -1.74 -0.87
CA ILE A 489 31.75 -2.75 -1.93
C ILE A 489 31.36 -2.07 -3.23
N LEU A 490 32.10 -2.32 -4.28
CA LEU A 490 31.77 -1.89 -5.63
C LEU A 490 31.05 -3.02 -6.37
N PHE A 491 29.96 -2.66 -7.02
CA PHE A 491 29.13 -3.58 -7.78
C PHE A 491 29.14 -3.23 -9.26
N SER A 492 29.93 -3.92 -10.05
CA SER A 492 29.97 -3.65 -11.50
C SER A 492 28.72 -4.10 -12.24
N PHE A 493 27.98 -5.07 -11.70
CA PHE A 493 26.71 -5.54 -12.25
C PHE A 493 25.56 -5.30 -11.29
N VAL A 494 24.55 -4.53 -11.73
CA VAL A 494 23.37 -4.18 -10.95
C VAL A 494 22.10 -4.62 -11.69
N LEU A 495 21.27 -5.41 -11.02
CA LEU A 495 19.92 -5.77 -11.51
C LEU A 495 18.86 -5.19 -10.56
N ILE A 496 17.92 -4.43 -11.11
CA ILE A 496 16.77 -3.89 -10.35
C ILE A 496 15.50 -4.55 -10.86
N ASP A 497 14.90 -5.40 -10.04
CA ASP A 497 13.58 -5.99 -10.33
C ASP A 497 12.45 -5.06 -9.85
N GLU A 498 11.30 -5.14 -10.52
CA GLU A 498 10.14 -4.25 -10.30
C GLU A 498 10.52 -2.75 -10.36
N ALA A 499 11.49 -2.38 -11.20
CA ALA A 499 12.04 -1.03 -11.33
C ALA A 499 10.99 0.04 -11.70
N THR A 500 9.84 -0.36 -12.20
CA THR A 500 8.71 0.53 -12.52
C THR A 500 7.94 1.01 -11.31
N GLN A 501 8.12 0.38 -10.13
CA GLN A 501 7.47 0.76 -8.88
C GLN A 501 8.31 1.74 -8.03
N ALA A 502 9.56 1.99 -8.40
CA ALA A 502 10.44 2.92 -7.72
C ALA A 502 10.44 4.30 -8.39
N ILE A 503 10.45 5.38 -7.59
CA ILE A 503 10.80 6.69 -8.12
C ILE A 503 12.25 6.67 -8.64
N GLU A 504 12.55 7.50 -9.62
CA GLU A 504 13.85 7.46 -10.29
C GLU A 504 15.03 7.60 -9.33
N PRO A 505 15.02 8.49 -8.31
CA PRO A 505 16.09 8.58 -7.31
C PRO A 505 16.30 7.30 -6.49
N GLN A 506 15.29 6.47 -6.27
CA GLN A 506 15.46 5.17 -5.61
C GLN A 506 16.21 4.18 -6.51
N CYS A 507 15.89 4.14 -7.81
CA CYS A 507 16.62 3.31 -8.77
C CYS A 507 18.07 3.77 -8.96
N LEU A 508 18.32 5.06 -8.79
CA LEU A 508 19.68 5.62 -8.92
C LEU A 508 20.64 5.08 -7.84
N LEU A 509 20.13 4.84 -6.60
CA LEU A 509 20.97 4.41 -5.48
C LEU A 509 21.81 3.16 -5.79
N PRO A 510 21.23 2.00 -6.16
CA PRO A 510 22.06 0.84 -6.49
C PRO A 510 22.96 1.05 -7.69
N ILE A 511 22.62 1.95 -8.62
CA ILE A 511 23.45 2.21 -9.81
C ILE A 511 24.71 2.99 -9.46
N THR A 512 24.61 3.95 -8.54
CA THR A 512 25.77 4.78 -8.11
C THR A 512 26.78 4.04 -7.23
N THR A 513 26.54 2.75 -6.92
CA THR A 513 27.51 1.90 -6.19
C THR A 513 28.67 1.36 -7.06
N GLY A 514 28.83 1.85 -8.27
CA GLY A 514 29.93 1.48 -9.20
C GLY A 514 29.46 0.63 -10.39
N ALA A 515 28.19 0.76 -10.79
CA ALA A 515 27.61 -0.06 -11.86
C ALA A 515 28.20 0.26 -13.24
N GLU A 516 28.82 -0.72 -13.87
CA GLU A 516 29.24 -0.71 -15.28
C GLU A 516 28.17 -1.33 -16.18
N GLN A 517 27.34 -2.20 -15.60
CA GLN A 517 26.26 -2.87 -16.30
C GLN A 517 24.99 -2.84 -15.45
N VAL A 518 23.88 -2.36 -16.04
CA VAL A 518 22.58 -2.17 -15.37
C VAL A 518 21.47 -2.89 -16.12
N VAL A 519 20.66 -3.64 -15.39
CA VAL A 519 19.46 -4.29 -15.92
C VAL A 519 18.26 -3.83 -15.11
N LEU A 520 17.33 -3.13 -15.76
CA LEU A 520 16.03 -2.76 -15.18
C LEU A 520 14.97 -3.73 -15.67
N VAL A 521 14.29 -4.39 -14.75
CA VAL A 521 13.17 -5.31 -15.04
C VAL A 521 11.90 -4.74 -14.42
N GLY A 522 10.79 -4.72 -15.17
CA GLY A 522 9.54 -4.21 -14.66
C GLY A 522 8.42 -4.22 -15.72
N ASP A 523 7.29 -3.61 -15.39
CA ASP A 523 6.19 -3.47 -16.34
C ASP A 523 5.50 -2.11 -16.19
N HIS A 524 5.80 -1.19 -17.07
CA HIS A 524 5.23 0.17 -17.06
C HIS A 524 3.73 0.22 -17.38
N LYS A 525 3.11 -0.90 -17.76
CA LYS A 525 1.65 -1.05 -17.92
C LYS A 525 0.94 -1.48 -16.62
N GLN A 526 1.71 -1.77 -15.56
CA GLN A 526 1.24 -1.99 -14.20
C GLN A 526 1.52 -0.75 -13.34
N LEU A 527 1.33 -0.86 -12.00
CA LEU A 527 1.49 0.28 -11.09
C LEU A 527 2.86 0.93 -11.20
N GLY A 528 2.85 2.24 -11.14
CA GLY A 528 4.04 3.08 -11.06
C GLY A 528 4.44 3.36 -9.60
N PRO A 529 5.43 4.25 -9.40
CA PRO A 529 5.84 4.68 -8.07
C PRO A 529 4.70 5.37 -7.32
N LEU A 530 4.62 5.11 -6.02
CA LEU A 530 3.75 5.86 -5.13
C LEU A 530 4.41 7.22 -4.82
N VAL A 531 3.69 8.29 -5.06
CA VAL A 531 4.06 9.67 -4.72
C VAL A 531 2.85 10.32 -4.08
N ILE A 532 3.01 10.77 -2.85
CA ILE A 532 1.91 11.30 -2.01
C ILE A 532 1.70 12.79 -2.29
N SER A 533 2.79 13.56 -2.44
CA SER A 533 2.72 14.98 -2.74
C SER A 533 2.19 15.23 -4.16
N ASN A 534 1.03 15.86 -4.27
CA ASN A 534 0.44 16.21 -5.57
C ASN A 534 1.35 17.16 -6.38
N ILE A 535 2.11 18.01 -5.72
CA ILE A 535 3.05 18.92 -6.38
C ILE A 535 4.24 18.15 -6.94
N ALA A 536 4.88 17.30 -6.14
CA ALA A 536 5.98 16.46 -6.63
C ALA A 536 5.52 15.54 -7.78
N LYS A 537 4.32 14.96 -7.66
CA LYS A 537 3.70 14.12 -8.69
C LYS A 537 3.44 14.86 -9.99
N SER A 538 2.84 16.06 -9.94
CA SER A 538 2.55 16.89 -11.13
C SER A 538 3.82 17.38 -11.84
N HIS A 539 4.95 17.48 -11.10
CA HIS A 539 6.27 17.82 -11.65
C HIS A 539 7.08 16.59 -12.09
N GLY A 540 6.47 15.39 -12.06
CA GLY A 540 7.00 14.20 -12.69
C GLY A 540 7.77 13.24 -11.79
N LEU A 541 7.80 13.44 -10.45
CA LEU A 541 8.45 12.49 -9.52
C LEU A 541 7.86 11.07 -9.61
N GLY A 542 6.56 10.96 -9.94
CA GLY A 542 5.87 9.67 -10.14
C GLY A 542 6.20 8.95 -11.45
N VAL A 543 7.11 9.47 -12.28
CA VAL A 543 7.60 8.81 -13.49
C VAL A 543 8.83 7.99 -13.12
N SER A 544 8.78 6.66 -13.26
CA SER A 544 9.94 5.81 -12.97
C SER A 544 11.07 6.00 -14.01
N MET A 545 12.30 5.68 -13.62
CA MET A 545 13.45 5.65 -14.54
C MET A 545 13.17 4.80 -15.79
N PHE A 546 12.56 3.65 -15.61
CA PHE A 546 12.16 2.75 -16.70
C PHE A 546 11.20 3.43 -17.69
N GLU A 547 10.17 4.12 -17.18
CA GLU A 547 9.18 4.83 -18.02
C GLU A 547 9.81 6.03 -18.75
N ARG A 548 10.71 6.77 -18.08
CA ARG A 548 11.41 7.87 -18.71
C ARG A 548 12.24 7.40 -19.91
N PHE A 549 12.94 6.28 -19.78
CA PHE A 549 13.70 5.73 -20.91
C PHE A 549 12.80 5.30 -22.09
N ILE A 550 11.62 4.77 -21.80
CA ILE A 550 10.64 4.50 -22.88
C ILE A 550 10.20 5.80 -23.57
N LYS A 551 9.93 6.86 -22.80
CA LYS A 551 9.59 8.20 -23.37
C LYS A 551 10.74 8.78 -24.21
N MET A 552 11.98 8.42 -23.94
CA MET A 552 13.14 8.75 -24.77
C MET A 552 13.25 7.91 -26.04
N GLY A 553 12.34 6.96 -26.28
CA GLY A 553 12.35 6.09 -27.46
C GLY A 553 13.10 4.76 -27.28
N ASN A 554 13.62 4.45 -26.08
CA ASN A 554 14.25 3.16 -25.81
C ASN A 554 13.19 2.04 -25.77
N LYS A 555 13.40 1.01 -26.59
CA LYS A 555 12.47 -0.14 -26.66
C LYS A 555 12.92 -1.23 -25.70
N PRO A 556 12.12 -1.61 -24.69
CA PRO A 556 12.44 -2.73 -23.81
C PRO A 556 12.35 -4.06 -24.55
N VAL A 557 13.08 -5.07 -24.08
CA VAL A 557 12.86 -6.46 -24.49
C VAL A 557 11.62 -6.96 -23.78
N MET A 558 10.56 -7.27 -24.51
CA MET A 558 9.30 -7.74 -23.94
C MET A 558 9.28 -9.26 -23.81
N LEU A 559 9.00 -9.76 -22.60
CA LEU A 559 8.65 -11.15 -22.35
C LEU A 559 7.20 -11.36 -22.81
N ASN A 560 6.95 -12.21 -23.78
CA ASN A 560 5.68 -12.27 -24.47
C ASN A 560 4.84 -13.54 -24.23
N LEU A 561 5.32 -14.48 -23.42
CA LEU A 561 4.57 -15.69 -23.06
C LEU A 561 4.21 -15.68 -21.56
N GLN A 562 2.91 -15.69 -21.27
CA GLN A 562 2.41 -15.78 -19.90
C GLN A 562 2.03 -17.21 -19.52
N TYR A 563 2.29 -17.59 -18.27
CA TYR A 563 2.06 -18.91 -17.70
C TYR A 563 1.15 -18.90 -16.46
N ARG A 564 0.52 -17.76 -16.15
CA ARG A 564 -0.34 -17.57 -14.98
C ARG A 564 -1.81 -17.82 -15.31
N MET A 565 -2.36 -16.97 -16.16
CA MET A 565 -3.79 -16.81 -16.36
C MET A 565 -4.37 -17.83 -17.31
N HIS A 566 -5.60 -18.28 -17.04
CA HIS A 566 -6.42 -18.94 -18.05
C HIS A 566 -6.51 -18.07 -19.32
N PRO A 567 -6.46 -18.64 -20.53
CA PRO A 567 -6.47 -17.86 -21.79
C PRO A 567 -7.62 -16.85 -21.91
N SER A 568 -8.81 -17.16 -21.36
CA SER A 568 -9.95 -16.25 -21.38
C SER A 568 -9.73 -15.01 -20.52
N ILE A 569 -9.06 -15.13 -19.38
CA ILE A 569 -8.70 -13.99 -18.52
C ILE A 569 -7.67 -13.12 -19.24
N CYS A 570 -6.65 -13.73 -19.86
CA CYS A 570 -5.58 -13.01 -20.56
C CYS A 570 -6.05 -12.26 -21.82
N SER A 571 -7.16 -12.65 -22.44
CA SER A 571 -7.58 -12.14 -23.75
C SER A 571 -7.80 -10.63 -23.79
N PHE A 572 -8.49 -10.06 -22.81
CA PHE A 572 -8.74 -8.62 -22.70
C PHE A 572 -7.47 -7.85 -22.34
N PRO A 573 -6.72 -8.18 -21.25
CA PRO A 573 -5.48 -7.50 -20.91
C PRO A 573 -4.45 -7.50 -22.06
N SER A 574 -4.30 -8.62 -22.77
CA SER A 574 -3.38 -8.69 -23.91
C SER A 574 -3.72 -7.68 -25.00
N ARG A 575 -5.02 -7.58 -25.35
CA ARG A 575 -5.50 -6.62 -26.35
C ARG A 575 -5.37 -5.18 -25.89
N GLN A 576 -5.82 -4.88 -24.69
CA GLN A 576 -5.98 -3.52 -24.17
C GLN A 576 -4.66 -2.87 -23.76
N PHE A 577 -3.77 -3.65 -23.11
CA PHE A 577 -2.56 -3.11 -22.49
C PHE A 577 -1.27 -3.49 -23.22
N TYR A 578 -1.28 -4.62 -23.98
CA TYR A 578 -0.07 -5.20 -24.58
C TYR A 578 -0.14 -5.38 -26.10
N GLU A 579 -1.03 -4.66 -26.80
CA GLU A 579 -1.12 -4.65 -28.27
C GLU A 579 -1.25 -6.05 -28.92
N ASN A 580 -1.93 -6.99 -28.24
CA ASN A 580 -2.01 -8.42 -28.60
C ASN A 580 -0.63 -9.14 -28.67
N LYS A 581 0.43 -8.56 -28.12
CA LYS A 581 1.77 -9.16 -28.08
C LYS A 581 1.93 -10.21 -26.98
N LEU A 582 1.11 -10.13 -25.92
CA LEU A 582 1.10 -11.10 -24.83
C LEU A 582 0.35 -12.37 -25.25
N LYS A 583 1.05 -13.48 -25.30
CA LYS A 583 0.54 -14.79 -25.73
C LYS A 583 0.47 -15.76 -24.55
N ASN A 584 -0.34 -16.80 -24.67
CA ASN A 584 -0.44 -17.84 -23.65
C ASN A 584 0.62 -18.93 -23.88
N GLY A 585 1.43 -19.18 -22.88
CA GLY A 585 2.37 -20.31 -22.81
C GLY A 585 1.74 -21.57 -22.21
N ILE A 586 0.47 -21.49 -21.79
CA ILE A 586 -0.33 -22.58 -21.22
C ILE A 586 -1.67 -22.70 -21.96
N GLY A 587 -2.18 -23.91 -22.04
CA GLY A 587 -3.49 -24.21 -22.60
C GLY A 587 -4.62 -24.03 -21.58
N ARG A 588 -5.87 -24.11 -22.07
CA ARG A 588 -7.05 -24.08 -21.19
C ARG A 588 -7.08 -25.29 -20.24
N ASP A 589 -6.73 -26.45 -20.74
CA ASP A 589 -6.62 -27.73 -20.01
C ASP A 589 -5.69 -27.67 -18.80
N GLN A 590 -4.71 -26.81 -18.80
CA GLN A 590 -3.77 -26.59 -17.68
C GLN A 590 -4.30 -25.61 -16.62
N ARG A 591 -5.46 -25.01 -16.85
CA ARG A 591 -6.09 -24.02 -15.96
C ARG A 591 -7.57 -24.34 -15.71
N ILE A 592 -7.91 -25.62 -15.55
CA ILE A 592 -9.27 -26.09 -15.22
C ILE A 592 -9.39 -26.15 -13.70
N LEU A 593 -10.52 -25.67 -13.19
CA LEU A 593 -10.92 -25.90 -11.79
C LEU A 593 -11.25 -27.39 -11.60
N ARG A 594 -10.95 -27.93 -10.44
CA ARG A 594 -11.20 -29.34 -10.10
C ARG A 594 -12.68 -29.65 -9.77
N PHE A 595 -13.50 -28.63 -9.73
CA PHE A 595 -14.93 -28.68 -9.43
C PHE A 595 -15.73 -27.85 -10.46
N ASP A 596 -17.00 -28.17 -10.58
CA ASP A 596 -17.91 -27.47 -11.53
C ASP A 596 -18.53 -26.26 -10.83
N PHE A 597 -18.11 -25.06 -11.22
CA PHE A 597 -18.72 -23.80 -10.81
C PHE A 597 -19.61 -23.29 -11.94
N ASN A 598 -20.72 -22.67 -11.61
CA ASN A 598 -21.71 -22.21 -12.58
C ASN A 598 -21.27 -20.91 -13.28
N TRP A 599 -20.24 -21.01 -14.14
CA TRP A 599 -19.81 -19.91 -14.99
C TRP A 599 -20.87 -19.57 -16.04
N PRO A 600 -21.13 -18.30 -16.37
CA PRO A 600 -22.07 -17.89 -17.42
C PRO A 600 -21.75 -18.57 -18.76
N ASN A 601 -20.48 -18.82 -19.00
CA ASN A 601 -20.02 -19.64 -20.12
C ASN A 601 -19.08 -20.72 -19.58
N LYS A 602 -19.55 -21.97 -19.57
CA LYS A 602 -18.85 -23.13 -18.95
C LYS A 602 -17.39 -23.31 -19.38
N SER A 603 -17.03 -22.90 -20.62
CA SER A 603 -15.66 -23.01 -21.13
C SER A 603 -14.75 -21.84 -20.78
N HIS A 604 -15.26 -20.82 -20.10
CA HIS A 604 -14.58 -19.56 -19.87
C HIS A 604 -14.78 -19.08 -18.43
N PRO A 605 -13.82 -19.29 -17.53
CA PRO A 605 -13.95 -18.95 -16.11
C PRO A 605 -13.78 -17.43 -15.88
N VAL A 606 -14.69 -16.65 -16.45
CA VAL A 606 -14.75 -15.20 -16.36
C VAL A 606 -16.20 -14.77 -16.19
N MET A 607 -16.46 -13.92 -15.20
CA MET A 607 -17.80 -13.38 -14.93
C MET A 607 -17.73 -11.91 -14.59
N PHE A 608 -18.68 -11.14 -15.08
CA PHE A 608 -19.03 -9.83 -14.55
C PHE A 608 -20.43 -9.94 -13.93
N HIS A 609 -20.50 -9.82 -12.62
CA HIS A 609 -21.74 -9.82 -11.87
C HIS A 609 -22.20 -8.40 -11.66
N HIS A 610 -23.30 -7.99 -12.32
CA HIS A 610 -23.86 -6.66 -12.19
C HIS A 610 -24.57 -6.52 -10.86
N VAL A 611 -24.24 -5.45 -10.12
CA VAL A 611 -24.88 -5.07 -8.86
C VAL A 611 -25.29 -3.61 -8.94
N ASN A 612 -26.54 -3.33 -8.66
CA ASN A 612 -27.04 -1.96 -8.56
C ASN A 612 -27.14 -1.56 -7.07
N GLY A 613 -25.99 -1.59 -6.39
CA GLY A 613 -25.87 -1.22 -4.98
C GLY A 613 -25.65 0.29 -4.80
N THR A 614 -25.59 0.71 -3.54
CA THR A 614 -25.33 2.10 -3.16
C THR A 614 -23.93 2.23 -2.59
N GLU A 615 -23.12 3.18 -3.12
CA GLU A 615 -21.83 3.48 -2.53
C GLU A 615 -21.99 4.33 -1.27
N GLU A 616 -21.19 4.05 -0.27
CA GLU A 616 -21.18 4.76 1.00
C GLU A 616 -19.75 5.13 1.42
N ILE A 617 -19.61 6.14 2.28
CA ILE A 617 -18.30 6.52 2.82
C ILE A 617 -17.89 5.52 3.90
N GLY A 618 -16.70 4.94 3.78
CA GLY A 618 -16.13 4.02 4.75
C GLY A 618 -15.59 4.69 6.01
N SER A 619 -15.10 3.89 6.96
CA SER A 619 -14.57 4.30 8.27
C SER A 619 -13.42 5.33 8.20
N THR A 620 -12.66 5.33 7.13
CA THR A 620 -11.57 6.31 6.91
C THR A 620 -12.06 7.73 6.62
N GLY A 621 -13.34 7.90 6.26
CA GLY A 621 -13.92 9.18 5.83
C GLY A 621 -13.49 9.63 4.43
N SER A 622 -12.52 8.97 3.82
CA SER A 622 -11.97 9.30 2.50
C SER A 622 -12.16 8.21 1.46
N SER A 623 -12.47 6.99 1.89
CA SER A 623 -12.68 5.83 1.03
C SER A 623 -14.16 5.42 0.97
N TYR A 624 -14.52 4.67 -0.05
CA TYR A 624 -15.89 4.20 -0.29
C TYR A 624 -16.03 2.71 0.04
N LEU A 625 -17.28 2.30 0.34
CA LEU A 625 -17.71 0.91 0.43
C LEU A 625 -19.07 0.71 -0.24
N ASN A 626 -19.42 -0.53 -0.54
CA ASN A 626 -20.71 -0.92 -1.10
C ASN A 626 -21.12 -2.23 -0.43
N VAL A 627 -22.17 -2.14 0.38
CA VAL A 627 -22.64 -3.25 1.21
C VAL A 627 -23.12 -4.40 0.33
N GLN A 628 -23.92 -4.10 -0.70
CA GLN A 628 -24.50 -5.11 -1.59
C GLN A 628 -23.42 -5.86 -2.37
N GLU A 629 -22.37 -5.15 -2.86
CA GLU A 629 -21.24 -5.83 -3.48
C GLU A 629 -20.52 -6.75 -2.49
N ALA A 630 -20.32 -6.29 -1.23
CA ALA A 630 -19.65 -7.09 -0.21
C ALA A 630 -20.39 -8.38 0.13
N GLU A 631 -21.72 -8.32 0.24
CA GLU A 631 -22.57 -9.52 0.48
C GLU A 631 -22.44 -10.53 -0.66
N ILE A 632 -22.43 -10.07 -1.91
CA ILE A 632 -22.23 -10.93 -3.08
C ILE A 632 -20.85 -11.54 -3.10
N VAL A 633 -19.81 -10.77 -2.74
CA VAL A 633 -18.45 -11.30 -2.60
C VAL A 633 -18.41 -12.43 -1.59
N VAL A 634 -19.03 -12.26 -0.42
CA VAL A 634 -19.11 -13.30 0.62
C VAL A 634 -19.88 -14.54 0.14
N LYS A 635 -20.98 -14.37 -0.61
CA LYS A 635 -21.69 -15.51 -1.23
C LYS A 635 -20.79 -16.32 -2.16
N PHE A 636 -20.03 -15.66 -3.04
CA PHE A 636 -19.08 -16.35 -3.92
C PHE A 636 -17.97 -17.06 -3.13
N ILE A 637 -17.43 -16.45 -2.07
CA ILE A 637 -16.42 -17.11 -1.22
C ILE A 637 -17.00 -18.40 -0.64
N LYS A 638 -18.21 -18.32 -0.02
CA LYS A 638 -18.88 -19.50 0.54
C LYS A 638 -19.13 -20.58 -0.50
N GLU A 639 -19.55 -20.21 -1.70
CA GLU A 639 -19.78 -21.14 -2.80
C GLU A 639 -18.50 -21.86 -3.21
N PHE A 640 -17.39 -21.15 -3.45
CA PHE A 640 -16.10 -21.76 -3.80
C PHE A 640 -15.58 -22.68 -2.70
N VAL A 641 -15.68 -22.29 -1.44
CA VAL A 641 -15.28 -23.13 -0.30
C VAL A 641 -16.16 -24.37 -0.19
N SER A 642 -17.48 -24.26 -0.37
CA SER A 642 -18.40 -25.40 -0.36
C SER A 642 -18.12 -26.40 -1.49
N LEU A 643 -17.60 -25.93 -2.63
CA LEU A 643 -17.13 -26.76 -3.75
C LEU A 643 -15.76 -27.40 -3.51
N GLY A 644 -15.14 -27.16 -2.35
CA GLY A 644 -13.84 -27.73 -1.96
C GLY A 644 -12.62 -26.93 -2.38
N MET A 645 -12.76 -25.63 -2.66
CA MET A 645 -11.61 -24.77 -2.91
C MET A 645 -10.93 -24.37 -1.61
N ASP A 646 -9.60 -24.43 -1.62
CA ASP A 646 -8.78 -23.93 -0.51
C ASP A 646 -8.99 -22.41 -0.36
N PRO A 647 -9.39 -21.92 0.83
CA PRO A 647 -9.50 -20.49 1.09
C PRO A 647 -8.24 -19.68 0.74
N ASP A 648 -7.07 -20.28 0.90
CA ASP A 648 -5.79 -19.64 0.53
C ASP A 648 -5.61 -19.43 -0.98
N GLU A 649 -6.37 -20.12 -1.83
CA GLU A 649 -6.37 -19.92 -3.28
C GLU A 649 -7.47 -18.93 -3.72
N ILE A 650 -8.24 -18.34 -2.79
CA ILE A 650 -9.22 -17.29 -3.07
C ILE A 650 -8.62 -15.94 -2.66
N GLY A 651 -8.76 -14.95 -3.54
CA GLY A 651 -8.36 -13.58 -3.25
C GLY A 651 -9.47 -12.59 -3.60
N VAL A 652 -9.70 -11.63 -2.72
CA VAL A 652 -10.59 -10.50 -2.99
C VAL A 652 -9.78 -9.24 -3.20
N VAL A 653 -10.05 -8.54 -4.29
CA VAL A 653 -9.36 -7.30 -4.67
C VAL A 653 -10.36 -6.17 -4.73
N THR A 654 -10.03 -5.03 -4.17
CA THR A 654 -10.83 -3.80 -4.28
C THR A 654 -9.91 -2.58 -4.34
N PRO A 655 -10.25 -1.51 -5.09
CA PRO A 655 -9.44 -0.29 -5.09
C PRO A 655 -9.68 0.62 -3.88
N TYR A 656 -10.62 0.27 -3.00
CA TYR A 656 -11.06 1.12 -1.90
C TYR A 656 -10.82 0.46 -0.54
N LEU A 657 -10.09 1.17 0.33
CA LEU A 657 -9.76 0.69 1.68
C LEU A 657 -11.00 0.51 2.56
N GLY A 658 -12.02 1.38 2.40
CA GLY A 658 -13.30 1.22 3.10
C GLY A 658 -13.96 -0.11 2.79
N GLN A 659 -13.94 -0.54 1.52
CA GLN A 659 -14.47 -1.84 1.12
C GLN A 659 -13.62 -3.01 1.64
N LYS A 660 -12.28 -2.84 1.65
CA LYS A 660 -11.37 -3.85 2.21
C LYS A 660 -11.69 -4.10 3.69
N ALA A 661 -11.71 -3.05 4.50
CA ALA A 661 -11.99 -3.13 5.93
C ALA A 661 -13.39 -3.74 6.19
N PHE A 662 -14.39 -3.28 5.44
CA PHE A 662 -15.76 -3.79 5.58
C PHE A 662 -15.87 -5.28 5.21
N LEU A 663 -15.22 -5.72 4.12
CA LEU A 663 -15.16 -7.13 3.73
C LEU A 663 -14.50 -8.00 4.80
N GLN A 664 -13.40 -7.54 5.40
CA GLN A 664 -12.73 -8.27 6.48
C GLN A 664 -13.66 -8.50 7.67
N VAL A 665 -14.36 -7.45 8.09
CA VAL A 665 -15.36 -7.54 9.18
C VAL A 665 -16.50 -8.51 8.85
N ILE A 666 -17.07 -8.44 7.63
CA ILE A 666 -18.17 -9.34 7.24
C ILE A 666 -17.69 -10.80 7.17
N ILE A 667 -16.52 -11.05 6.59
CA ILE A 667 -15.95 -12.40 6.48
C ILE A 667 -15.74 -12.99 7.88
N GLU A 668 -15.18 -12.24 8.81
CA GLU A 668 -14.99 -12.69 10.20
C GLU A 668 -16.31 -12.98 10.91
N ASN A 669 -17.32 -12.12 10.75
CA ASN A 669 -18.61 -12.28 11.43
C ASN A 669 -19.53 -13.34 10.78
N SER A 670 -19.33 -13.69 9.51
CA SER A 670 -20.21 -14.60 8.76
C SER A 670 -19.80 -16.07 8.82
N GLN A 671 -18.89 -16.44 9.73
CA GLN A 671 -18.31 -17.79 9.83
C GLN A 671 -17.72 -18.30 8.50
N THR A 672 -17.36 -17.40 7.61
CA THR A 672 -16.69 -17.71 6.35
C THR A 672 -15.19 -17.94 6.62
N PRO A 673 -14.56 -18.97 6.02
CA PRO A 673 -13.14 -19.14 6.16
C PRO A 673 -12.36 -17.89 5.76
N LYS A 674 -11.30 -17.58 6.50
CA LYS A 674 -10.47 -16.38 6.25
C LYS A 674 -9.84 -16.48 4.86
N VAL A 675 -10.15 -15.51 4.00
CA VAL A 675 -9.55 -15.35 2.68
C VAL A 675 -8.74 -14.04 2.63
N GLN A 676 -7.81 -13.94 1.69
CA GLN A 676 -7.02 -12.73 1.54
C GLN A 676 -7.83 -11.63 0.87
N VAL A 677 -8.11 -10.54 1.60
CA VAL A 677 -8.74 -9.31 1.08
C VAL A 677 -7.69 -8.21 1.04
N GLU A 678 -7.43 -7.65 -0.15
CA GLU A 678 -6.39 -6.62 -0.31
C GLU A 678 -6.80 -5.52 -1.29
N SER A 679 -6.12 -4.36 -1.15
CA SER A 679 -6.19 -3.32 -2.17
C SER A 679 -5.52 -3.78 -3.47
N VAL A 680 -5.84 -3.12 -4.60
CA VAL A 680 -5.17 -3.42 -5.88
C VAL A 680 -3.66 -3.25 -5.76
N ASP A 681 -3.21 -2.23 -5.03
CA ASP A 681 -1.80 -1.94 -4.81
C ASP A 681 -1.15 -3.03 -3.93
N GLY A 682 -1.82 -3.46 -2.85
CA GLY A 682 -1.35 -4.54 -1.96
C GLY A 682 -1.36 -5.94 -2.58
N PHE A 683 -2.14 -6.14 -3.65
CA PHE A 683 -2.17 -7.40 -4.41
C PHE A 683 -1.10 -7.48 -5.50
N GLN A 684 -0.34 -6.40 -5.73
CA GLN A 684 0.73 -6.41 -6.71
C GLN A 684 1.83 -7.43 -6.34
N GLY A 685 2.34 -8.15 -7.33
CA GLY A 685 3.31 -9.24 -7.10
C GLY A 685 2.68 -10.57 -6.65
N ARG A 686 1.43 -10.57 -6.17
CA ARG A 686 0.71 -11.77 -5.72
C ARG A 686 -0.18 -12.35 -6.80
N GLU A 687 -0.63 -13.60 -6.61
CA GLU A 687 -1.55 -14.31 -7.49
C GLU A 687 -2.35 -15.35 -6.71
N LYS A 688 -3.57 -15.63 -7.11
CA LYS A 688 -4.46 -16.63 -6.50
C LYS A 688 -5.14 -17.48 -7.56
N GLY A 689 -5.72 -18.58 -7.16
CA GLY A 689 -6.53 -19.43 -8.02
C GLY A 689 -7.73 -18.69 -8.57
N ILE A 690 -8.56 -18.16 -7.68
CA ILE A 690 -9.72 -17.31 -8.00
C ILE A 690 -9.46 -15.89 -7.50
N ILE A 691 -9.85 -14.91 -8.30
CA ILE A 691 -9.94 -13.50 -7.87
C ILE A 691 -11.38 -13.02 -8.01
N ILE A 692 -11.87 -12.40 -6.94
CA ILE A 692 -13.12 -11.65 -6.91
C ILE A 692 -12.76 -10.17 -6.80
N PHE A 693 -13.13 -9.37 -7.80
CA PHE A 693 -12.83 -7.94 -7.86
C PHE A 693 -14.08 -7.12 -7.60
N SER A 694 -14.18 -6.47 -6.42
CA SER A 694 -15.26 -5.56 -6.06
C SER A 694 -14.91 -4.15 -6.49
N THR A 695 -15.76 -3.53 -7.33
CA THR A 695 -15.51 -2.20 -7.91
C THR A 695 -16.03 -1.05 -7.05
N VAL A 696 -17.02 -1.32 -6.20
CA VAL A 696 -17.59 -0.43 -5.17
C VAL A 696 -18.42 0.74 -5.73
N ARG A 697 -17.95 1.41 -6.77
CA ARG A 697 -18.57 2.65 -7.26
C ARG A 697 -19.95 2.42 -7.87
N SER A 698 -20.93 3.14 -7.33
CA SER A 698 -22.32 3.09 -7.78
C SER A 698 -23.01 4.42 -7.44
N ASN A 699 -22.88 5.40 -8.33
CA ASN A 699 -23.43 6.73 -8.19
C ASN A 699 -24.15 7.16 -9.50
N ASP A 700 -24.72 8.35 -9.52
CA ASP A 700 -25.44 8.90 -10.69
C ASP A 700 -24.54 9.37 -11.86
N GLY A 701 -23.26 9.09 -11.78
CA GLY A 701 -22.24 9.48 -12.77
C GLY A 701 -21.68 10.89 -12.58
N THR A 702 -22.23 11.72 -11.70
CA THR A 702 -21.76 13.11 -11.47
C THR A 702 -20.40 13.17 -10.80
N ILE A 703 -20.07 12.17 -9.96
CA ILE A 703 -18.81 12.09 -9.19
C ILE A 703 -17.73 11.28 -9.95
N GLY A 704 -18.14 10.57 -11.03
CA GLY A 704 -17.25 9.68 -11.79
C GLY A 704 -16.85 8.42 -11.02
N ILE A 705 -15.94 7.63 -11.57
CA ILE A 705 -15.53 6.33 -11.05
C ILE A 705 -14.24 6.36 -10.20
N GLY A 706 -13.64 7.55 -10.01
CA GLY A 706 -12.46 7.70 -9.14
C GLY A 706 -11.26 6.81 -9.53
N PHE A 707 -10.73 6.04 -8.60
CA PHE A 707 -9.54 5.17 -8.80
C PHE A 707 -9.72 4.08 -9.86
N LEU A 708 -10.96 3.73 -10.22
CA LEU A 708 -11.25 2.76 -11.27
C LEU A 708 -10.87 3.25 -12.67
N SER A 709 -10.72 4.57 -12.89
CA SER A 709 -10.24 5.15 -14.16
C SER A 709 -8.75 4.90 -14.41
N ASP A 710 -7.98 4.46 -13.39
CA ASP A 710 -6.57 4.16 -13.55
C ASP A 710 -6.36 2.84 -14.30
N ARG A 711 -5.90 2.95 -15.54
CA ARG A 711 -5.64 1.80 -16.44
C ARG A 711 -4.61 0.82 -15.86
N ARG A 712 -3.64 1.29 -15.08
CA ARG A 712 -2.60 0.45 -14.49
C ARG A 712 -3.18 -0.39 -13.35
N ARG A 713 -4.01 0.22 -12.50
CA ARG A 713 -4.75 -0.50 -11.44
C ARG A 713 -5.70 -1.54 -12.04
N MET A 714 -6.44 -1.18 -13.07
CA MET A 714 -7.30 -2.12 -13.79
C MET A 714 -6.50 -3.31 -14.34
N ASN A 715 -5.37 -3.06 -15.00
CA ASN A 715 -4.51 -4.13 -15.51
C ASN A 715 -4.01 -5.06 -14.39
N VAL A 716 -3.61 -4.50 -13.26
CA VAL A 716 -3.20 -5.31 -12.09
C VAL A 716 -4.35 -6.16 -11.60
N ALA A 717 -5.53 -5.58 -11.33
CA ALA A 717 -6.69 -6.31 -10.81
C ALA A 717 -7.13 -7.47 -11.71
N LEU A 718 -7.20 -7.24 -13.03
CA LEU A 718 -7.62 -8.24 -14.01
C LEU A 718 -6.61 -9.39 -14.23
N THR A 719 -5.37 -9.24 -13.77
CA THR A 719 -4.28 -10.18 -14.09
C THR A 719 -3.74 -10.97 -12.89
N ARG A 720 -4.49 -10.98 -11.76
CA ARG A 720 -4.06 -11.71 -10.55
C ARG A 720 -4.52 -13.16 -10.51
N ALA A 721 -5.61 -13.48 -11.23
CA ALA A 721 -6.23 -14.80 -11.24
C ALA A 721 -5.49 -15.82 -12.09
N LYS A 722 -5.37 -17.07 -11.58
CA LYS A 722 -4.87 -18.24 -12.34
C LYS A 722 -6.00 -18.94 -13.09
N PHE A 723 -7.05 -19.33 -12.37
CA PHE A 723 -8.12 -20.19 -12.86
C PHE A 723 -9.39 -19.42 -13.22
N GLY A 724 -9.84 -18.47 -12.38
CA GLY A 724 -11.10 -17.76 -12.61
C GLY A 724 -11.10 -16.33 -12.09
N LEU A 725 -11.84 -15.47 -12.78
CA LEU A 725 -11.99 -14.04 -12.45
C LEU A 725 -13.46 -13.67 -12.38
N ILE A 726 -13.90 -13.14 -11.25
CA ILE A 726 -15.24 -12.56 -11.05
C ILE A 726 -15.07 -11.06 -10.80
N ILE A 727 -15.80 -10.24 -11.53
CA ILE A 727 -15.91 -8.79 -11.28
C ILE A 727 -17.30 -8.52 -10.76
N VAL A 728 -17.42 -7.87 -9.63
CA VAL A 728 -18.69 -7.48 -8.99
C VAL A 728 -18.78 -5.96 -9.04
N GLY A 729 -19.88 -5.42 -9.57
CA GLY A 729 -20.05 -3.97 -9.64
C GLY A 729 -21.16 -3.46 -10.55
N ASN A 730 -21.31 -2.13 -10.58
CA ASN A 730 -22.32 -1.44 -11.40
C ASN A 730 -21.84 -1.23 -12.84
N SER A 731 -22.22 -2.14 -13.76
CA SER A 731 -21.81 -2.05 -15.15
C SER A 731 -22.30 -0.77 -15.84
N SER A 732 -23.46 -0.24 -15.46
CA SER A 732 -24.04 0.96 -16.10
C SER A 732 -23.21 2.20 -15.80
N LEU A 733 -22.72 2.36 -14.58
CA LEU A 733 -21.81 3.45 -14.20
C LEU A 733 -20.45 3.27 -14.89
N LEU A 734 -19.90 2.05 -14.87
CA LEU A 734 -18.56 1.77 -15.42
C LEU A 734 -18.49 1.96 -16.94
N GLU A 735 -19.57 1.73 -17.68
CA GLU A 735 -19.66 2.00 -19.13
C GLU A 735 -19.46 3.49 -19.48
N GLY A 736 -19.50 4.40 -18.52
CA GLY A 736 -19.12 5.80 -18.69
C GLY A 736 -17.61 6.05 -18.88
N ASP A 737 -16.74 5.08 -18.60
CA ASP A 737 -15.30 5.16 -18.87
C ASP A 737 -14.93 4.30 -20.09
N ASN A 738 -14.11 4.83 -20.97
CA ASN A 738 -13.78 4.20 -22.26
C ASN A 738 -13.17 2.80 -22.12
N VAL A 739 -12.34 2.55 -21.10
CA VAL A 739 -11.66 1.26 -20.94
C VAL A 739 -12.59 0.23 -20.31
N TRP A 740 -13.41 0.66 -19.37
CA TRP A 740 -14.46 -0.17 -18.77
C TRP A 740 -15.56 -0.48 -19.78
N GLU A 741 -15.94 0.47 -20.61
CA GLU A 741 -16.88 0.25 -21.73
C GLU A 741 -16.38 -0.86 -22.66
N ASP A 742 -15.10 -0.79 -23.05
CA ASP A 742 -14.45 -1.82 -23.87
C ASP A 742 -14.44 -3.20 -23.20
N LEU A 743 -14.21 -3.26 -21.89
CA LEU A 743 -14.26 -4.51 -21.11
C LEU A 743 -15.67 -5.08 -21.07
N ILE A 744 -16.65 -4.26 -20.70
CA ILE A 744 -18.05 -4.69 -20.56
C ILE A 744 -18.61 -5.10 -21.92
N LYS A 745 -18.35 -4.35 -22.99
CA LYS A 745 -18.71 -4.75 -24.37
C LYS A 745 -18.08 -6.09 -24.77
N HIS A 746 -16.81 -6.30 -24.42
CA HIS A 746 -16.12 -7.57 -24.67
C HIS A 746 -16.79 -8.71 -23.91
N TYR A 747 -17.14 -8.50 -22.64
CA TYR A 747 -17.78 -9.50 -21.78
C TYR A 747 -19.23 -9.79 -22.21
N LYS A 748 -20.02 -8.76 -22.55
CA LYS A 748 -21.37 -8.93 -23.12
C LYS A 748 -21.35 -9.77 -24.39
N LYS A 749 -20.41 -9.48 -25.32
CA LYS A 749 -20.25 -10.25 -26.57
C LYS A 749 -19.89 -11.73 -26.34
N LYS A 750 -19.23 -12.05 -25.23
CA LYS A 750 -18.81 -13.41 -24.88
C LYS A 750 -19.80 -14.13 -23.95
N GLY A 751 -20.87 -13.46 -23.52
CA GLY A 751 -21.84 -14.00 -22.58
C GLY A 751 -21.27 -14.19 -21.17
N TYR A 752 -20.43 -13.28 -20.70
CA TYR A 752 -19.80 -13.32 -19.36
C TYR A 752 -20.51 -12.42 -18.36
N VAL A 753 -21.51 -11.63 -18.77
CA VAL A 753 -22.22 -10.70 -17.88
C VAL A 753 -23.48 -11.38 -17.31
N VAL A 754 -23.64 -11.29 -16.00
CA VAL A 754 -24.80 -11.76 -15.25
C VAL A 754 -25.47 -10.52 -14.63
N THR A 755 -26.78 -10.38 -14.85
CA THR A 755 -27.60 -9.25 -14.38
C THR A 755 -28.71 -9.66 -13.40
N GLU A 756 -28.82 -10.96 -13.07
CA GLU A 756 -29.84 -11.49 -12.18
C GLU A 756 -29.38 -11.42 -10.73
N GLU A 757 -30.33 -11.10 -9.83
CA GLU A 757 -30.16 -11.38 -8.40
C GLU A 757 -29.88 -12.87 -8.24
N ILE A 758 -28.89 -13.21 -7.40
CA ILE A 758 -28.65 -14.62 -7.06
C ILE A 758 -29.85 -15.04 -6.22
N GLU A 759 -30.90 -15.61 -6.87
CA GLU A 759 -31.92 -16.33 -6.16
C GLU A 759 -31.23 -17.38 -5.28
N GLU A 760 -31.72 -17.55 -4.05
CA GLU A 760 -31.25 -18.60 -3.16
C GLU A 760 -31.22 -19.92 -3.96
N MET A 761 -30.04 -20.38 -4.33
CA MET A 761 -29.96 -21.68 -4.99
C MET A 761 -30.53 -22.73 -4.06
N PRO A 762 -31.48 -23.56 -4.52
CA PRO A 762 -31.98 -24.62 -3.70
C PRO A 762 -30.78 -25.47 -3.28
N SER A 763 -30.52 -25.51 -1.98
CA SER A 763 -29.59 -26.44 -1.37
C SER A 763 -29.98 -27.86 -1.78
N ARG A 764 -29.31 -28.43 -2.77
CA ARG A 764 -29.28 -29.90 -2.96
C ARG A 764 -28.40 -30.46 -1.84
N VAL A 765 -28.89 -30.33 -0.62
CA VAL A 765 -28.44 -31.17 0.49
C VAL A 765 -29.28 -32.45 0.36
N ALA A 766 -28.60 -33.56 0.20
CA ALA A 766 -29.21 -34.86 0.33
C ALA A 766 -30.07 -34.90 1.62
N GLU A 767 -31.30 -35.31 1.49
CA GLU A 767 -32.12 -35.73 2.60
C GLU A 767 -31.38 -36.87 3.32
N ASP A 768 -30.67 -36.53 4.38
CA ASP A 768 -30.35 -37.39 5.52
C ASP A 768 -29.27 -36.72 6.39
N SER A 769 -29.71 -35.74 7.18
CA SER A 769 -29.21 -35.47 8.54
C SER A 769 -29.89 -34.18 9.03
N GLY A 770 -30.73 -34.33 10.05
CA GLY A 770 -31.51 -33.26 10.63
C GLY A 770 -30.63 -32.13 11.17
N PHE A 771 -30.69 -31.03 10.48
CA PHE A 771 -30.31 -29.73 11.01
C PHE A 771 -31.55 -28.84 11.03
N SER A 772 -32.14 -28.76 12.21
CA SER A 772 -33.18 -27.80 12.52
C SER A 772 -32.64 -26.37 12.51
N CYS A 773 -33.49 -25.52 12.04
CA CYS A 773 -33.55 -24.08 12.06
C CYS A 773 -32.63 -23.34 13.03
N PHE A 774 -31.88 -22.38 12.49
CA PHE A 774 -30.87 -21.49 13.09
C PHE A 774 -31.39 -20.48 14.13
N SER A 775 -32.47 -20.76 14.87
CA SER A 775 -33.07 -19.78 15.80
C SER A 775 -32.80 -19.98 17.29
N ASP A 776 -32.17 -21.07 17.75
CA ASP A 776 -32.12 -21.37 19.19
C ASP A 776 -30.73 -21.47 19.86
N GLU A 777 -29.63 -21.45 19.13
CA GLU A 777 -28.26 -21.59 19.75
C GLU A 777 -27.51 -20.27 20.08
N LEU A 778 -28.04 -19.10 19.73
CA LEU A 778 -27.41 -17.82 20.04
C LEU A 778 -27.85 -17.17 21.37
N ARG A 779 -28.67 -17.85 22.17
CA ARG A 779 -29.12 -17.33 23.47
C ARG A 779 -28.22 -17.62 24.66
N ILE A 780 -27.14 -18.40 24.51
CA ILE A 780 -26.29 -18.82 25.64
C ILE A 780 -24.95 -18.05 25.74
N PHE A 781 -24.56 -17.23 24.77
CA PHE A 781 -23.30 -16.51 24.82
C PHE A 781 -23.37 -15.01 25.14
N SER A 782 -24.49 -14.47 25.59
CA SER A 782 -24.68 -13.03 25.78
C SER A 782 -24.35 -12.46 27.16
N GLU A 783 -23.91 -13.23 28.13
CA GLU A 783 -23.66 -12.70 29.49
C GLU A 783 -22.25 -12.91 30.09
N GLU A 784 -21.39 -13.75 29.50
CA GLU A 784 -20.06 -14.00 30.12
C GLU A 784 -18.84 -13.45 29.35
N SER A 785 -18.94 -13.05 28.09
CA SER A 785 -17.78 -12.55 27.36
C SER A 785 -17.66 -11.02 27.28
N CYS A 786 -18.61 -10.27 27.84
CA CYS A 786 -18.52 -8.80 27.92
C CYS A 786 -17.79 -8.26 29.17
N ARG A 787 -17.28 -9.14 30.05
CA ARG A 787 -16.55 -8.71 31.28
C ARG A 787 -15.05 -9.01 31.27
N HIS A 788 -14.52 -9.55 30.19
CA HIS A 788 -13.07 -9.87 30.13
C HIS A 788 -12.43 -9.46 28.79
N ASN A 789 -12.77 -8.35 28.23
CA ASN A 789 -11.94 -7.69 27.18
C ASN A 789 -12.42 -6.24 27.03
N ILE A 790 -12.02 -5.43 27.97
CA ILE A 790 -11.83 -3.98 27.83
C ILE A 790 -10.34 -3.74 27.85
#